data_48c9e77d8fcf3518c585957270156fc7
#
_entry.id   48c9e77d8fcf3518c585957270156fc7
#
_cell.length_a   1.000
_cell.length_b   1.000
_cell.length_c   1.000
_cell.angle_alpha   90.00
_cell.angle_beta   90.00
_cell.angle_gamma   90.00
#
_symmetry.space_group_name_H-M   'P 1'
#
loop_
_entity.id
_entity.type
_entity.pdbx_description
1 polymer ?
#
loop_
_entity_poly.entity_id
_entity_poly.type
_entity_poly.pdbx_seq_one_letter_code
_entity_poly.pdbx_strand_id
1 'polypeptide(L)'
;MNVKLKVLTAGVLFFTGQALVAQEVKKDTTSGKEKTIDTVVILGYSKTASKSKSSAASTTVSASTLENRATTSFLTSVQGAAPGVSINSGSGSPGSGRINVTVRGVGSINASTDPLYVIDGLISSGNEFRNLNPNDIETLSVLRDAQATSIYGNYGANGVVVITTKSGKFNTGLRVSYDLTTSISTMPKHKYDLASSRETLVIQKGAGVGIGATMTQSQIDNYSIDTDWSKEFFRTAFSQQHNIGLRTGGENLSSYTSLGYLDSEGVVKSTDFKRFTLRSNINGRSKDRRLTYSAQIGLGYSKRNQLHEETGSSVRNNAVQNPLLGLFSLSTLRPYYFINGRQMYELVPDFSGEGKSAWVLSDIIRGAVKNLRTQTSITANANVTYKLFDGLSVTNRTGVTYKNNTTDFARDPNGYLAVYVANMGKTKLKYGGFETIENIYDTNINSVTSLNYDKKFGRHTIGAGAYIDYLRGFYSTTTQTQNGLDPLTWALGAGTGYVPFDPTTPNNYRPEISANKVKAGTLAFIGTVDYDFASRYGISATIRRDASYRFSSDNRWETFWSVGGRWNINKESFMEGSIFDELKLRASYGTNGNQNLSSSAINTNALFLDSNLVRDTYSSNTGYLNLPGYATSLKNSDIKWERVSQANIGLDFGILRKLQGTVDVYEKRTEDMFLGVPISGANGQFTMKGNNGTLRNRGIEGSLRYTPFNDRERNFKLSVFANMAYNQSKIMALPEEDLSDDIVNAVGGPLLQWQLYSYVGVNPANGNFLFRDKNGNATETPTAGDRELTGKTVYAPYTGGFGLDVDYKGFYLTSLFSFQAGGWSYDNLNYWLNDPSYFHRYNPTREMLNAWRPDNTNTDVGSLKAGNFGLLDKSDKYLRKTDYIKLKNITIGYNVNKELLRDLPIRSLKVYLMAENLVTWTGWKGFDPEPVKAYSIGVYPNSRTYSLGLNLEF
;
A
#
# COMPACT_ATOMS: atom_id res chain seq x y z
N MET A 1 -22.36 -4.04 24.54
CA MET A 1 -23.73 -3.97 23.96
C MET A 1 -24.27 -2.54 23.80
N ASN A 2 -23.97 -1.62 24.72
CA ASN A 2 -24.55 -0.26 24.71
C ASN A 2 -24.06 0.71 23.63
N VAL A 3 -22.85 0.52 23.05
CA VAL A 3 -22.31 1.42 22.01
C VAL A 3 -22.94 1.12 20.64
N LYS A 4 -23.17 -0.15 20.32
CA LYS A 4 -23.82 -0.56 19.06
C LYS A 4 -25.25 -0.02 18.93
N LEU A 5 -25.99 -0.02 20.06
CA LEU A 5 -27.38 0.48 20.10
C LEU A 5 -27.42 2.00 19.96
N LYS A 6 -26.51 2.75 20.61
CA LYS A 6 -26.43 4.22 20.53
C LYS A 6 -26.03 4.70 19.11
N VAL A 7 -25.16 3.96 18.40
CA VAL A 7 -24.78 4.28 17.01
C VAL A 7 -25.96 3.99 16.06
N LEU A 8 -26.70 2.90 16.28
CA LEU A 8 -27.90 2.59 15.49
C LEU A 8 -29.00 3.62 15.70
N THR A 9 -29.25 4.05 16.96
CA THR A 9 -30.26 5.06 17.30
C THR A 9 -29.89 6.44 16.75
N ALA A 10 -28.64 6.85 16.85
CA ALA A 10 -28.15 8.09 16.23
C ALA A 10 -28.27 8.04 14.69
N GLY A 11 -27.99 6.91 14.07
CA GLY A 11 -28.18 6.70 12.63
C GLY A 11 -29.65 6.83 12.21
N VAL A 12 -30.57 6.19 12.93
CA VAL A 12 -32.03 6.24 12.64
C VAL A 12 -32.58 7.65 12.83
N LEU A 13 -32.19 8.36 13.91
CA LEU A 13 -32.60 9.75 14.14
C LEU A 13 -32.05 10.71 13.08
N PHE A 14 -30.83 10.44 12.57
CA PHE A 14 -30.24 11.22 11.48
C PHE A 14 -30.95 10.99 10.13
N PHE A 15 -31.35 9.75 9.84
CA PHE A 15 -32.12 9.40 8.64
C PHE A 15 -33.54 9.99 8.65
N THR A 16 -34.24 9.97 9.79
CA THR A 16 -35.58 10.57 9.91
C THR A 16 -35.55 12.09 9.79
N GLY A 17 -34.48 12.76 10.27
CA GLY A 17 -34.30 14.21 10.12
C GLY A 17 -34.07 14.64 8.65
N GLN A 18 -33.44 13.81 7.84
CA GLN A 18 -33.21 14.10 6.42
C GLN A 18 -34.46 13.91 5.53
N ALA A 19 -35.36 12.98 5.87
CA ALA A 19 -36.58 12.75 5.13
C ALA A 19 -37.59 13.93 5.24
N LEU A 20 -37.50 14.73 6.31
CA LEU A 20 -38.36 15.90 6.54
C LEU A 20 -37.99 17.15 5.71
N VAL A 21 -36.83 17.15 5.02
CA VAL A 21 -36.33 18.29 4.22
C VAL A 21 -36.63 18.16 2.71
N ALA A 22 -37.19 17.05 2.27
CA ALA A 22 -37.53 16.82 0.87
C ALA A 22 -38.82 17.56 0.47
N GLN A 23 -38.73 18.82 -0.01
CA GLN A 23 -39.81 19.54 -0.68
C GLN A 23 -39.92 19.15 -2.15
N GLU A 24 -41.15 19.02 -2.66
CA GLU A 24 -41.47 18.76 -4.08
C GLU A 24 -40.82 19.78 -5.01
N VAL A 25 -40.08 19.32 -6.01
CA VAL A 25 -39.47 20.15 -7.05
C VAL A 25 -40.27 20.01 -8.34
N LYS A 26 -40.80 21.14 -8.87
CA LYS A 26 -41.40 21.21 -10.22
C LYS A 26 -40.39 20.77 -11.29
N LYS A 27 -40.82 19.88 -12.17
CA LYS A 27 -40.08 19.45 -13.37
C LYS A 27 -39.89 20.64 -14.32
N ASP A 28 -38.65 21.00 -14.60
CA ASP A 28 -38.29 21.87 -15.70
C ASP A 28 -37.61 21.04 -16.80
N THR A 29 -38.31 20.90 -17.95
CA THR A 29 -37.86 20.16 -19.12
C THR A 29 -37.29 21.18 -20.16
N THR A 30 -36.02 21.51 -20.04
CA THR A 30 -35.28 22.14 -21.14
C THR A 30 -34.12 21.26 -21.55
N SER A 31 -34.20 20.73 -22.78
CA SER A 31 -33.12 20.03 -23.47
C SER A 31 -31.99 21.00 -23.79
N GLY A 32 -31.00 21.11 -22.88
CA GLY A 32 -29.79 21.88 -23.12
C GLY A 32 -28.75 21.05 -23.88
N LYS A 33 -28.21 21.62 -24.96
CA LYS A 33 -26.98 21.12 -25.62
C LYS A 33 -25.91 20.81 -24.56
N GLU A 34 -25.45 19.55 -24.49
CA GLU A 34 -24.33 19.20 -23.65
C GLU A 34 -23.13 20.08 -24.01
N LYS A 35 -22.79 21.03 -23.13
CA LYS A 35 -21.46 21.60 -23.06
C LYS A 35 -20.52 20.47 -22.62
N THR A 36 -19.50 20.20 -23.40
CA THR A 36 -18.34 19.42 -22.95
C THR A 36 -17.88 20.00 -21.62
N ILE A 37 -18.13 19.28 -20.52
CA ILE A 37 -17.69 19.69 -19.19
C ILE A 37 -16.18 19.48 -19.18
N ASP A 38 -15.42 20.55 -19.18
CA ASP A 38 -13.97 20.53 -18.97
C ASP A 38 -13.68 19.74 -17.70
N THR A 39 -12.80 18.76 -17.78
CA THR A 39 -12.39 17.98 -16.61
C THR A 39 -11.80 18.91 -15.57
N VAL A 40 -12.42 18.97 -14.41
CA VAL A 40 -11.97 19.82 -13.30
C VAL A 40 -10.85 19.10 -12.58
N VAL A 41 -9.72 19.76 -12.43
CA VAL A 41 -8.56 19.29 -11.66
C VAL A 41 -8.52 20.03 -10.32
N ILE A 42 -8.35 19.29 -9.23
CA ILE A 42 -8.17 19.88 -7.89
C ILE A 42 -6.69 20.22 -7.75
N LEU A 43 -6.37 21.49 -7.60
CA LEU A 43 -5.00 21.99 -7.47
C LEU A 43 -4.52 22.16 -6.02
N GLY A 44 -5.39 21.92 -5.04
CA GLY A 44 -5.09 22.01 -3.60
C GLY A 44 -6.10 22.89 -2.85
N TYR A 45 -6.27 22.63 -1.57
CA TYR A 45 -7.13 23.36 -0.60
C TYR A 45 -8.44 23.94 -1.17
N SER A 46 -9.21 23.20 -1.96
CA SER A 46 -10.44 23.61 -2.66
C SER A 46 -10.23 24.40 -3.96
N LYS A 47 -9.03 24.74 -4.35
CA LYS A 47 -8.81 25.40 -5.64
C LYS A 47 -8.97 24.39 -6.77
N THR A 48 -9.95 24.61 -7.62
CA THR A 48 -10.21 23.80 -8.80
C THR A 48 -9.91 24.61 -10.05
N ALA A 49 -9.30 23.99 -11.05
CA ALA A 49 -9.14 24.59 -12.37
C ALA A 49 -9.62 23.62 -13.45
N SER A 50 -10.07 24.13 -14.58
CA SER A 50 -10.26 23.28 -15.74
C SER A 50 -8.91 22.73 -16.21
N LYS A 51 -8.88 21.50 -16.74
CA LYS A 51 -7.65 20.88 -17.26
C LYS A 51 -6.95 21.79 -18.29
N SER A 52 -7.71 22.50 -19.11
CA SER A 52 -7.20 23.46 -20.10
C SER A 52 -6.47 24.65 -19.47
N LYS A 53 -6.78 25.03 -18.24
CA LYS A 53 -6.17 26.16 -17.51
C LYS A 53 -5.10 25.74 -16.49
N SER A 54 -4.85 24.46 -16.32
CA SER A 54 -3.83 23.95 -15.40
C SER A 54 -2.48 23.79 -16.12
N SER A 55 -1.39 24.25 -15.50
CA SER A 55 -0.01 23.96 -15.87
C SER A 55 0.54 22.71 -15.16
N ALA A 56 -0.20 22.19 -14.19
CA ALA A 56 0.22 21.08 -13.33
C ALA A 56 0.12 19.71 -14.00
N ALA A 57 1.09 18.81 -13.73
CA ALA A 57 1.02 17.42 -14.13
C ALA A 57 0.14 16.63 -13.14
N SER A 58 -1.08 16.34 -13.54
CA SER A 58 -2.04 15.59 -12.72
C SER A 58 -2.81 14.55 -13.53
N THR A 59 -3.24 13.49 -12.88
CA THR A 59 -4.13 12.47 -13.47
C THR A 59 -5.31 12.25 -12.54
N THR A 60 -6.53 12.32 -13.09
CA THR A 60 -7.75 12.05 -12.34
C THR A 60 -8.38 10.74 -12.79
N VAL A 61 -8.68 9.87 -11.85
CA VAL A 61 -9.41 8.61 -12.01
C VAL A 61 -10.82 8.83 -11.49
N SER A 62 -11.82 8.49 -12.29
CA SER A 62 -13.24 8.69 -11.95
C SER A 62 -13.81 7.58 -11.09
N ALA A 63 -14.96 7.84 -10.44
CA ALA A 63 -15.75 6.89 -9.68
C ALA A 63 -16.00 5.58 -10.45
N SER A 64 -16.30 5.66 -11.75
CA SER A 64 -16.60 4.47 -12.57
C SER A 64 -15.46 3.45 -12.64
N THR A 65 -14.21 3.89 -12.45
CA THR A 65 -13.05 3.00 -12.38
C THR A 65 -12.87 2.39 -10.99
N LEU A 66 -13.38 3.04 -9.95
CA LEU A 66 -13.18 2.69 -8.53
C LEU A 66 -14.35 1.94 -7.91
N GLU A 67 -15.56 2.22 -8.39
CA GLU A 67 -16.82 1.63 -7.90
C GLU A 67 -16.94 0.15 -8.26
N ASN A 68 -17.84 -0.50 -7.50
CA ASN A 68 -18.29 -1.87 -7.80
C ASN A 68 -17.16 -2.92 -7.73
N ARG A 69 -16.12 -2.67 -6.96
CA ARG A 69 -15.05 -3.63 -6.72
C ARG A 69 -15.15 -4.20 -5.31
N ALA A 70 -15.12 -5.51 -5.21
CA ALA A 70 -15.08 -6.24 -3.94
C ALA A 70 -13.69 -6.17 -3.28
N THR A 71 -13.02 -5.04 -3.41
CA THR A 71 -11.69 -4.83 -2.84
C THR A 71 -11.76 -4.21 -1.46
N THR A 72 -10.91 -4.66 -0.56
CA THR A 72 -10.77 -4.09 0.77
C THR A 72 -10.06 -2.72 0.75
N SER A 73 -9.34 -2.40 -0.35
CA SER A 73 -8.67 -1.11 -0.57
C SER A 73 -8.85 -0.62 -2.01
N PHE A 74 -9.37 0.60 -2.17
CA PHE A 74 -9.55 1.23 -3.49
C PHE A 74 -8.22 1.59 -4.19
N LEU A 75 -7.11 1.72 -3.46
CA LEU A 75 -5.81 2.01 -4.07
C LEU A 75 -5.37 0.91 -5.04
N THR A 76 -5.68 -0.34 -4.75
CA THR A 76 -5.41 -1.45 -5.69
C THR A 76 -6.19 -1.32 -6.99
N SER A 77 -7.32 -0.59 -6.97
CA SER A 77 -8.14 -0.31 -8.15
C SER A 77 -7.52 0.74 -9.07
N VAL A 78 -6.59 1.55 -8.58
CA VAL A 78 -5.89 2.61 -9.35
C VAL A 78 -4.61 2.09 -10.00
N GLN A 79 -4.16 0.89 -9.63
CA GLN A 79 -2.95 0.28 -10.17
C GLN A 79 -3.06 0.12 -11.71
N GLY A 80 -2.09 0.68 -12.43
CA GLY A 80 -2.11 0.69 -13.89
C GLY A 80 -3.08 1.71 -14.51
N ALA A 81 -3.81 2.51 -13.71
CA ALA A 81 -4.74 3.52 -14.23
C ALA A 81 -4.12 4.92 -14.39
N ALA A 82 -2.98 5.19 -13.74
CA ALA A 82 -2.33 6.50 -13.77
C ALA A 82 -0.82 6.37 -14.12
N PRO A 83 -0.30 7.12 -15.11
CA PRO A 83 1.11 7.11 -15.47
C PRO A 83 1.96 7.70 -14.34
N GLY A 84 3.18 7.19 -14.15
CA GLY A 84 4.12 7.66 -13.13
C GLY A 84 3.74 7.31 -11.69
N VAL A 85 2.67 6.53 -11.49
CA VAL A 85 2.21 6.05 -10.19
C VAL A 85 2.40 4.54 -10.12
N SER A 86 3.33 4.08 -9.30
CA SER A 86 3.51 2.67 -9.01
C SER A 86 2.76 2.33 -7.73
N ILE A 87 1.84 1.38 -7.81
CA ILE A 87 1.08 0.86 -6.68
C ILE A 87 1.41 -0.62 -6.55
N ASN A 88 1.87 -0.99 -5.37
CA ASN A 88 2.22 -2.36 -5.05
C ASN A 88 1.50 -2.76 -3.75
N SER A 89 0.71 -3.82 -3.81
CA SER A 89 0.11 -4.39 -2.61
C SER A 89 1.20 -5.12 -1.82
N GLY A 90 1.60 -4.58 -0.69
CA GLY A 90 2.56 -5.24 0.20
C GLY A 90 2.00 -6.51 0.89
N SER A 91 0.69 -6.75 0.80
CA SER A 91 0.00 -7.95 1.25
C SER A 91 -1.39 -8.03 0.62
N GLY A 92 -1.76 -9.18 0.07
CA GLY A 92 -3.10 -9.50 -0.42
C GLY A 92 -4.11 -9.88 0.66
N SER A 93 -3.72 -9.85 1.93
CA SER A 93 -4.59 -10.19 3.07
C SER A 93 -5.75 -9.21 3.21
N PRO A 94 -6.98 -9.66 3.53
CA PRO A 94 -8.14 -8.79 3.67
C PRO A 94 -7.90 -7.65 4.67
N GLY A 95 -8.27 -6.42 4.28
CA GLY A 95 -8.10 -5.23 5.12
C GLY A 95 -6.64 -4.85 5.40
N SER A 96 -5.67 -5.39 4.63
CA SER A 96 -4.28 -4.95 4.73
C SER A 96 -4.15 -3.49 4.33
N GLY A 97 -3.60 -2.66 5.23
CA GLY A 97 -3.25 -1.27 4.96
C GLY A 97 -1.88 -1.12 4.28
N ARG A 98 -1.19 -2.23 4.00
CA ARG A 98 0.17 -2.21 3.44
C ARG A 98 0.14 -2.13 1.92
N ILE A 99 -0.12 -0.94 1.41
CA ILE A 99 -0.06 -0.63 -0.01
C ILE A 99 1.05 0.41 -0.18
N ASN A 100 2.07 0.06 -0.94
CA ASN A 100 3.14 0.99 -1.27
C ASN A 100 2.73 1.78 -2.51
N VAL A 101 2.71 3.08 -2.41
CA VAL A 101 2.46 3.99 -3.53
C VAL A 101 3.70 4.84 -3.72
N THR A 102 4.25 4.83 -4.90
CA THR A 102 5.36 5.73 -5.27
C THR A 102 4.99 6.55 -6.48
N VAL A 103 5.35 7.84 -6.45
CA VAL A 103 5.11 8.78 -7.55
C VAL A 103 6.46 9.24 -8.07
N ARG A 104 6.75 8.93 -9.36
CA ARG A 104 8.01 9.28 -10.02
C ARG A 104 9.25 8.75 -9.29
N GLY A 105 9.17 7.48 -8.86
CA GLY A 105 10.24 6.77 -8.17
C GLY A 105 10.35 7.08 -6.68
N VAL A 106 11.26 6.37 -6.02
CA VAL A 106 11.58 6.50 -4.60
C VAL A 106 12.33 7.81 -4.37
N GLY A 107 11.89 8.60 -3.42
CA GLY A 107 12.43 9.95 -3.17
C GLY A 107 13.54 10.04 -2.14
N SER A 108 13.70 9.04 -1.26
CA SER A 108 14.72 9.04 -0.20
C SER A 108 15.12 7.62 0.18
N ILE A 109 16.30 7.45 0.79
CA ILE A 109 16.80 6.15 1.26
C ILE A 109 16.17 5.79 2.62
N ASN A 110 16.21 6.71 3.59
CA ASN A 110 15.81 6.48 4.99
C ASN A 110 14.56 7.24 5.43
N ALA A 111 14.14 8.27 4.67
CA ALA A 111 12.92 9.00 4.97
C ALA A 111 11.70 8.37 4.29
N SER A 112 10.50 8.83 4.67
CA SER A 112 9.25 8.37 4.05
C SER A 112 9.22 8.68 2.55
N THR A 113 8.80 7.72 1.77
CA THR A 113 8.63 7.80 0.31
C THR A 113 7.16 7.79 -0.12
N ASP A 114 6.25 7.72 0.86
CA ASP A 114 4.81 7.72 0.60
C ASP A 114 4.32 9.10 0.12
N PRO A 115 3.38 9.14 -0.82
CA PRO A 115 2.70 10.37 -1.17
C PRO A 115 1.83 10.87 0.01
N LEU A 116 1.56 12.16 0.02
CA LEU A 116 0.55 12.73 0.89
C LEU A 116 -0.84 12.27 0.42
N TYR A 117 -1.70 11.93 1.37
CA TYR A 117 -3.11 11.68 1.10
C TYR A 117 -3.97 12.82 1.61
N VAL A 118 -4.90 13.26 0.78
CA VAL A 118 -5.85 14.34 1.13
C VAL A 118 -7.26 13.85 0.82
N ILE A 119 -8.12 13.75 1.84
CA ILE A 119 -9.51 13.30 1.70
C ILE A 119 -10.43 14.48 2.00
N ASP A 120 -11.21 14.92 1.02
CA ASP A 120 -12.10 16.10 1.10
C ASP A 120 -11.37 17.36 1.61
N GLY A 121 -10.06 17.47 1.30
CA GLY A 121 -9.20 18.57 1.69
C GLY A 121 -8.56 18.45 3.06
N LEU A 122 -8.74 17.35 3.81
CA LEU A 122 -8.02 17.04 5.04
C LEU A 122 -6.78 16.21 4.76
N ILE A 123 -5.68 16.59 5.36
CA ILE A 123 -4.45 15.79 5.40
C ILE A 123 -4.73 14.52 6.19
N SER A 124 -4.44 13.38 5.57
CA SER A 124 -4.79 12.04 6.06
C SER A 124 -3.59 11.09 5.96
N SER A 125 -3.53 10.10 6.83
CA SER A 125 -2.51 9.03 6.76
C SER A 125 -2.94 7.91 5.82
N GLY A 126 -1.98 7.13 5.28
CA GLY A 126 -2.27 6.00 4.38
C GLY A 126 -3.19 4.93 4.99
N ASN A 127 -3.27 4.83 6.31
CA ASN A 127 -4.13 3.86 7.00
C ASN A 127 -5.59 4.29 7.17
N GLU A 128 -5.95 5.52 6.86
CA GLU A 128 -7.35 5.98 6.85
C GLU A 128 -8.16 5.32 5.75
N PHE A 129 -7.49 4.88 4.69
CA PHE A 129 -8.13 4.17 3.58
C PHE A 129 -8.82 2.86 3.97
N ARG A 130 -8.39 2.22 5.05
CA ARG A 130 -9.03 0.98 5.51
C ARG A 130 -10.51 1.18 5.83
N ASN A 131 -10.87 2.35 6.34
CA ASN A 131 -12.23 2.70 6.71
C ASN A 131 -12.95 3.56 5.66
N LEU A 132 -12.31 3.93 4.55
CA LEU A 132 -12.96 4.61 3.44
C LEU A 132 -13.65 3.58 2.53
N ASN A 133 -14.97 3.76 2.33
CA ASN A 133 -15.72 2.94 1.39
C ASN A 133 -15.42 3.38 -0.05
N PRO A 134 -14.95 2.48 -0.94
CA PRO A 134 -14.71 2.82 -2.35
C PRO A 134 -15.92 3.40 -3.07
N ASN A 135 -17.12 2.96 -2.70
CA ASN A 135 -18.38 3.43 -3.30
C ASN A 135 -18.74 4.87 -2.91
N ASP A 136 -18.09 5.46 -1.91
CA ASP A 136 -18.26 6.87 -1.54
C ASP A 136 -17.33 7.81 -2.31
N ILE A 137 -16.38 7.29 -3.10
CA ILE A 137 -15.41 8.11 -3.82
C ILE A 137 -16.02 8.63 -5.12
N GLU A 138 -15.94 9.93 -5.37
CA GLU A 138 -16.33 10.57 -6.64
C GLU A 138 -15.14 10.64 -7.59
N THR A 139 -13.97 11.11 -7.10
CA THR A 139 -12.73 11.22 -7.89
C THR A 139 -11.50 10.96 -7.05
N LEU A 140 -10.47 10.44 -7.70
CA LEU A 140 -9.11 10.35 -7.18
C LEU A 140 -8.17 11.04 -8.15
N SER A 141 -7.43 12.05 -7.67
CA SER A 141 -6.45 12.78 -8.46
C SER A 141 -5.05 12.59 -7.90
N VAL A 142 -4.08 12.29 -8.75
CA VAL A 142 -2.66 12.21 -8.36
C VAL A 142 -1.91 13.41 -8.92
N LEU A 143 -1.33 14.21 -8.02
CA LEU A 143 -0.50 15.37 -8.30
C LEU A 143 0.96 14.96 -8.28
N ARG A 144 1.72 15.23 -9.34
CA ARG A 144 3.04 14.63 -9.57
C ARG A 144 4.20 15.60 -9.69
N ASP A 145 3.98 16.84 -10.11
CA ASP A 145 5.03 17.83 -10.28
C ASP A 145 5.04 18.87 -9.16
N ALA A 146 6.12 19.66 -9.07
CA ALA A 146 6.27 20.68 -8.04
C ALA A 146 5.17 21.74 -8.09
N GLN A 147 4.68 22.12 -9.28
CA GLN A 147 3.60 23.10 -9.42
C GLN A 147 2.29 22.61 -8.80
N ALA A 148 1.98 21.30 -8.94
CA ALA A 148 0.79 20.68 -8.34
C ALA A 148 0.92 20.49 -6.83
N THR A 149 2.13 20.21 -6.33
CA THR A 149 2.35 19.76 -4.96
C THR A 149 2.89 20.84 -4.02
N SER A 150 3.42 21.97 -4.53
CA SER A 150 4.04 23.01 -3.69
C SER A 150 3.07 23.67 -2.71
N ILE A 151 1.77 23.72 -3.00
CA ILE A 151 0.77 24.24 -2.07
C ILE A 151 0.70 23.38 -0.79
N TYR A 152 1.10 22.08 -0.85
CA TYR A 152 1.20 21.16 0.27
C TYR A 152 2.60 21.16 0.91
N GLY A 153 3.59 21.83 0.30
CA GLY A 153 4.94 22.11 0.82
C GLY A 153 5.65 20.88 1.32
N ASN A 154 5.89 20.86 2.62
CA ASN A 154 6.64 19.82 3.32
C ASN A 154 6.02 18.40 3.26
N TYR A 155 4.79 18.28 2.88
CA TYR A 155 4.10 17.00 2.69
C TYR A 155 4.08 16.55 1.23
N GLY A 156 4.36 17.45 0.28
CA GLY A 156 4.19 17.23 -1.16
C GLY A 156 5.38 16.62 -1.90
N ALA A 157 6.50 16.39 -1.23
CA ALA A 157 7.77 15.93 -1.85
C ALA A 157 7.66 14.63 -2.65
N ASN A 158 6.80 13.71 -2.20
CA ASN A 158 6.58 12.39 -2.83
C ASN A 158 5.29 12.31 -3.65
N GLY A 159 4.72 13.47 -4.04
CA GLY A 159 3.43 13.55 -4.71
C GLY A 159 2.26 13.63 -3.74
N VAL A 160 1.07 13.91 -4.28
CA VAL A 160 -0.16 14.03 -3.48
C VAL A 160 -1.29 13.26 -4.15
N VAL A 161 -1.99 12.44 -3.38
CA VAL A 161 -3.21 11.74 -3.77
C VAL A 161 -4.40 12.44 -3.15
N VAL A 162 -5.19 13.12 -3.98
CA VAL A 162 -6.38 13.86 -3.55
C VAL A 162 -7.63 13.05 -3.86
N ILE A 163 -8.44 12.80 -2.85
CA ILE A 163 -9.68 12.04 -2.93
C ILE A 163 -10.83 12.98 -2.61
N THR A 164 -11.83 12.98 -3.48
CA THR A 164 -13.11 13.64 -3.21
C THR A 164 -14.21 12.61 -3.08
N THR A 165 -15.07 12.79 -2.11
CA THR A 165 -16.19 11.90 -1.88
C THR A 165 -17.48 12.44 -2.50
N LYS A 166 -18.43 11.55 -2.79
CA LYS A 166 -19.74 11.88 -3.39
C LYS A 166 -20.46 12.92 -2.57
N SER A 167 -21.15 13.84 -3.25
CA SER A 167 -21.93 14.90 -2.62
C SER A 167 -23.35 15.00 -3.19
N GLY A 168 -24.24 15.66 -2.46
CA GLY A 168 -25.57 16.02 -2.94
C GLY A 168 -25.51 17.08 -4.04
N LYS A 169 -26.47 17.09 -4.95
CA LYS A 169 -26.64 18.11 -5.99
C LYS A 169 -27.86 18.96 -5.66
N PHE A 170 -27.74 20.28 -5.77
CA PHE A 170 -28.88 21.18 -5.57
C PHE A 170 -29.98 20.91 -6.62
N ASN A 171 -31.23 21.18 -6.27
CA ASN A 171 -32.41 21.00 -7.12
C ASN A 171 -32.57 19.54 -7.63
N THR A 172 -32.29 18.56 -6.81
CA THR A 172 -32.45 17.14 -7.13
C THR A 172 -33.37 16.48 -6.10
N GLY A 173 -34.41 15.78 -6.57
CA GLY A 173 -35.27 14.99 -5.71
C GLY A 173 -34.52 13.89 -4.97
N LEU A 174 -35.18 13.27 -4.00
CA LEU A 174 -34.61 12.13 -3.28
C LEU A 174 -34.29 10.98 -4.24
N ARG A 175 -33.11 10.43 -4.11
CA ARG A 175 -32.64 9.21 -4.77
C ARG A 175 -32.06 8.26 -3.75
N VAL A 176 -32.47 7.02 -3.83
CA VAL A 176 -31.95 5.93 -3.00
C VAL A 176 -31.20 4.97 -3.91
N SER A 177 -29.97 4.66 -3.58
CA SER A 177 -29.19 3.62 -4.27
C SER A 177 -28.89 2.45 -3.32
N TYR A 178 -28.88 1.26 -3.88
CA TYR A 178 -28.42 0.04 -3.20
C TYR A 178 -27.46 -0.72 -4.10
N ASP A 179 -26.27 -0.95 -3.58
CA ASP A 179 -25.22 -1.69 -4.28
C ASP A 179 -24.89 -2.96 -3.49
N LEU A 180 -24.96 -4.12 -4.14
CA LEU A 180 -24.57 -5.42 -3.62
C LEU A 180 -23.44 -5.98 -4.48
N THR A 181 -22.40 -6.46 -3.83
CA THR A 181 -21.34 -7.26 -4.48
C THR A 181 -21.05 -8.49 -3.64
N THR A 182 -21.15 -9.66 -4.24
CA THR A 182 -20.74 -10.94 -3.64
C THR A 182 -19.56 -11.51 -4.38
N SER A 183 -18.60 -12.12 -3.69
CA SER A 183 -17.34 -12.54 -4.30
C SER A 183 -16.85 -13.86 -3.74
N ILE A 184 -16.17 -14.61 -4.59
CA ILE A 184 -15.42 -15.82 -4.25
C ILE A 184 -13.97 -15.58 -4.61
N SER A 185 -13.06 -15.82 -3.67
CA SER A 185 -11.62 -15.63 -3.83
C SER A 185 -10.87 -16.95 -3.66
N THR A 186 -9.90 -17.18 -4.53
CA THR A 186 -9.06 -18.38 -4.50
C THR A 186 -7.57 -18.02 -4.49
N MET A 187 -6.76 -18.89 -3.91
CA MET A 187 -5.31 -18.77 -3.90
C MET A 187 -4.75 -18.89 -5.33
N PRO A 188 -3.84 -18.00 -5.78
CA PRO A 188 -3.11 -18.21 -7.03
C PRO A 188 -2.17 -19.43 -6.90
N LYS A 189 -1.87 -20.09 -8.02
CA LYS A 189 -0.93 -21.22 -8.05
C LYS A 189 0.52 -20.70 -8.16
N HIS A 190 1.44 -21.33 -7.43
CA HIS A 190 2.87 -21.17 -7.65
C HIS A 190 3.36 -22.01 -8.83
N LYS A 191 4.60 -21.79 -9.29
CA LYS A 191 5.22 -22.48 -10.43
C LYS A 191 6.45 -23.30 -10.02
N TYR A 192 6.70 -23.48 -8.70
CA TYR A 192 7.73 -24.41 -8.24
C TYR A 192 7.28 -25.82 -8.60
N ASP A 193 8.17 -26.59 -9.28
CA ASP A 193 7.97 -28.00 -9.59
C ASP A 193 8.47 -28.82 -8.39
N LEU A 194 7.60 -28.99 -7.39
CA LEU A 194 7.94 -29.72 -6.17
C LEU A 194 7.98 -31.22 -6.46
N ALA A 195 8.94 -31.91 -5.84
CA ALA A 195 9.05 -33.36 -5.87
C ALA A 195 7.88 -34.01 -5.09
N SER A 196 7.31 -35.08 -5.61
CA SER A 196 6.40 -35.95 -4.86
C SER A 196 7.12 -36.60 -3.67
N SER A 197 6.35 -37.18 -2.74
CA SER A 197 6.93 -37.88 -1.58
C SER A 197 7.95 -38.92 -1.99
N ARG A 198 7.69 -39.76 -2.99
CA ARG A 198 8.63 -40.77 -3.49
C ARG A 198 9.90 -40.17 -4.08
N GLU A 199 9.76 -39.13 -4.91
CA GLU A 199 10.87 -38.39 -5.48
C GLU A 199 11.71 -37.72 -4.38
N THR A 200 11.06 -37.13 -3.37
CA THR A 200 11.72 -36.57 -2.19
C THR A 200 12.58 -37.61 -1.47
N LEU A 201 12.08 -38.81 -1.28
CA LEU A 201 12.82 -39.92 -0.65
C LEU A 201 14.04 -40.35 -1.48
N VAL A 202 13.92 -40.36 -2.82
CA VAL A 202 15.07 -40.58 -3.73
C VAL A 202 16.12 -39.48 -3.58
N ILE A 203 15.71 -38.22 -3.54
CA ILE A 203 16.60 -37.08 -3.33
C ILE A 203 17.28 -37.15 -1.97
N GLN A 204 16.54 -37.42 -0.90
CA GLN A 204 17.08 -37.59 0.45
C GLN A 204 18.11 -38.76 0.52
N LYS A 205 17.83 -39.87 -0.16
CA LYS A 205 18.78 -40.98 -0.28
C LYS A 205 20.08 -40.57 -0.94
N GLY A 206 20.01 -39.82 -2.05
CA GLY A 206 21.19 -39.31 -2.74
C GLY A 206 22.00 -38.31 -1.92
N ALA A 207 21.32 -37.46 -1.14
CA ALA A 207 21.94 -36.49 -0.25
C ALA A 207 22.47 -37.13 1.06
N GLY A 208 21.97 -38.32 1.46
CA GLY A 208 22.32 -38.95 2.72
C GLY A 208 21.62 -38.30 3.93
N VAL A 209 20.45 -37.68 3.76
CA VAL A 209 19.72 -36.97 4.79
C VAL A 209 18.26 -37.45 4.91
N GLY A 210 17.60 -37.15 6.04
CA GLY A 210 16.18 -37.50 6.23
C GLY A 210 15.93 -38.99 6.29
N ILE A 211 14.65 -39.39 6.25
CA ILE A 211 14.23 -40.82 6.36
C ILE A 211 14.61 -41.62 5.10
N GLY A 212 14.66 -40.93 3.93
CA GLY A 212 15.06 -41.56 2.66
C GLY A 212 16.49 -42.13 2.67
N ALA A 213 17.38 -41.55 3.51
CA ALA A 213 18.78 -41.97 3.57
C ALA A 213 18.95 -43.43 3.94
N THR A 214 18.08 -44.02 4.78
CA THR A 214 18.12 -45.39 5.27
C THR A 214 17.14 -46.35 4.60
N MET A 215 16.26 -45.84 3.71
CA MET A 215 15.23 -46.66 3.05
C MET A 215 15.81 -47.45 1.86
N THR A 216 15.34 -48.69 1.70
CA THR A 216 15.56 -49.47 0.46
C THR A 216 14.73 -48.90 -0.72
N GLN A 217 15.10 -49.21 -1.95
CA GLN A 217 14.35 -48.77 -3.13
C GLN A 217 12.90 -49.28 -3.07
N SER A 218 12.68 -50.53 -2.68
CA SER A 218 11.35 -51.14 -2.56
C SER A 218 10.46 -50.41 -1.52
N GLN A 219 11.03 -49.92 -0.43
CA GLN A 219 10.32 -49.11 0.57
C GLN A 219 9.93 -47.74 0.02
N ILE A 220 10.79 -47.13 -0.78
CA ILE A 220 10.51 -45.84 -1.46
C ILE A 220 9.38 -46.05 -2.48
N ASP A 221 9.48 -47.06 -3.34
CA ASP A 221 8.51 -47.33 -4.38
C ASP A 221 7.10 -47.63 -3.82
N ASN A 222 7.01 -48.24 -2.65
CA ASN A 222 5.76 -48.55 -1.96
C ASN A 222 5.29 -47.45 -0.98
N TYR A 223 5.96 -46.31 -0.89
CA TYR A 223 5.58 -45.24 0.01
C TYR A 223 4.28 -44.58 -0.42
N SER A 224 3.27 -44.52 0.49
CA SER A 224 1.90 -44.14 0.17
C SER A 224 1.49 -42.77 0.74
N ILE A 225 2.27 -42.18 1.63
CA ILE A 225 1.93 -40.88 2.25
C ILE A 225 2.38 -39.74 1.34
N ASP A 226 1.46 -38.85 1.03
CA ASP A 226 1.71 -37.63 0.24
C ASP A 226 0.73 -36.53 0.68
N THR A 227 1.09 -35.79 1.74
CA THR A 227 0.19 -34.84 2.39
C THR A 227 0.12 -33.53 1.61
N ASP A 228 -1.08 -33.13 1.18
CA ASP A 228 -1.36 -31.85 0.52
C ASP A 228 -1.66 -30.75 1.55
N TRP A 229 -0.62 -30.04 1.97
CA TRP A 229 -0.72 -28.94 2.92
C TRP A 229 -1.55 -27.77 2.44
N SER A 230 -1.77 -27.65 1.12
CA SER A 230 -2.59 -26.57 0.57
C SER A 230 -4.05 -26.67 1.00
N LYS A 231 -4.58 -27.88 1.10
CA LYS A 231 -5.95 -28.14 1.60
C LYS A 231 -6.10 -27.84 3.10
N GLU A 232 -5.02 -27.99 3.85
CA GLU A 232 -5.04 -27.74 5.29
C GLU A 232 -5.00 -26.26 5.62
N PHE A 233 -4.22 -25.44 4.89
CA PHE A 233 -3.97 -24.05 5.23
C PHE A 233 -4.86 -23.06 4.50
N PHE A 234 -5.34 -23.41 3.31
CA PHE A 234 -6.10 -22.48 2.47
C PHE A 234 -7.55 -22.89 2.31
N ARG A 235 -8.36 -21.93 1.90
CA ARG A 235 -9.79 -22.10 1.59
C ARG A 235 -10.18 -21.27 0.38
N THR A 236 -11.30 -21.63 -0.24
CA THR A 236 -12.07 -20.72 -1.07
C THR A 236 -12.77 -19.74 -0.13
N ALA A 237 -12.45 -18.44 -0.26
CA ALA A 237 -12.95 -17.42 0.64
C ALA A 237 -14.15 -16.71 0.03
N PHE A 238 -15.16 -16.42 0.86
CA PHE A 238 -16.37 -15.71 0.49
C PHE A 238 -16.32 -14.28 1.01
N SER A 239 -16.85 -13.33 0.22
CA SER A 239 -16.99 -11.93 0.65
C SER A 239 -18.31 -11.34 0.16
N GLN A 240 -18.88 -10.43 0.96
CA GLN A 240 -20.08 -9.68 0.60
C GLN A 240 -19.95 -8.23 1.01
N GLN A 241 -20.43 -7.33 0.16
CA GLN A 241 -20.47 -5.89 0.40
C GLN A 241 -21.85 -5.33 0.07
N HIS A 242 -22.39 -4.55 0.99
CA HIS A 242 -23.67 -3.87 0.88
C HIS A 242 -23.46 -2.37 1.07
N ASN A 243 -24.01 -1.56 0.16
CA ASN A 243 -23.98 -0.11 0.29
C ASN A 243 -25.37 0.47 0.03
N ILE A 244 -25.80 1.37 0.90
CA ILE A 244 -27.02 2.15 0.73
C ILE A 244 -26.61 3.62 0.62
N GLY A 245 -27.05 4.32 -0.43
CA GLY A 245 -26.80 5.74 -0.63
C GLY A 245 -28.10 6.51 -0.71
N LEU A 246 -28.16 7.64 -0.02
CA LEU A 246 -29.28 8.61 -0.07
C LEU A 246 -28.73 9.93 -0.60
N ARG A 247 -29.33 10.44 -1.67
CA ARG A 247 -28.97 11.73 -2.26
C ARG A 247 -30.23 12.60 -2.39
N THR A 248 -30.15 13.85 -1.90
CA THR A 248 -31.23 14.80 -2.02
C THR A 248 -30.68 16.22 -2.12
N GLY A 249 -31.49 17.15 -2.66
CA GLY A 249 -31.14 18.56 -2.68
C GLY A 249 -32.27 19.47 -3.09
N GLY A 250 -32.55 20.42 -2.22
CA GLY A 250 -33.36 21.59 -2.48
C GLY A 250 -32.56 22.71 -3.16
N GLU A 251 -33.11 23.92 -3.17
CA GLU A 251 -32.47 25.09 -3.78
C GLU A 251 -31.18 25.49 -3.05
N ASN A 252 -31.16 25.49 -1.73
CA ASN A 252 -30.09 26.04 -0.92
C ASN A 252 -29.36 25.02 -0.04
N LEU A 253 -29.85 23.78 0.03
CA LEU A 253 -29.26 22.69 0.79
C LEU A 253 -29.25 21.43 -0.06
N SER A 254 -28.15 20.69 -0.05
CA SER A 254 -28.05 19.35 -0.65
C SER A 254 -27.28 18.42 0.26
N SER A 255 -27.63 17.14 0.22
CA SER A 255 -26.94 16.12 1.04
C SER A 255 -26.74 14.81 0.28
N TYR A 256 -25.69 14.11 0.69
CA TYR A 256 -25.41 12.71 0.36
C TYR A 256 -25.12 11.99 1.67
N THR A 257 -25.81 10.89 1.92
CA THR A 257 -25.54 10.03 3.08
C THR A 257 -25.44 8.59 2.62
N SER A 258 -24.45 7.85 3.12
CA SER A 258 -24.25 6.45 2.79
C SER A 258 -24.01 5.57 4.00
N LEU A 259 -24.44 4.32 3.91
CA LEU A 259 -24.14 3.24 4.83
C LEU A 259 -23.48 2.11 4.05
N GLY A 260 -22.34 1.63 4.55
CA GLY A 260 -21.61 0.52 3.95
C GLY A 260 -21.32 -0.57 4.97
N TYR A 261 -21.48 -1.83 4.53
CA TYR A 261 -21.08 -3.02 5.27
C TYR A 261 -20.27 -3.93 4.35
N LEU A 262 -19.11 -4.39 4.82
CA LEU A 262 -18.25 -5.36 4.15
C LEU A 262 -17.93 -6.48 5.13
N ASP A 263 -18.09 -7.73 4.69
CA ASP A 263 -17.58 -8.94 5.34
C ASP A 263 -16.73 -9.71 4.33
N SER A 264 -15.45 -9.87 4.61
CA SER A 264 -14.49 -10.44 3.68
C SER A 264 -13.63 -11.49 4.39
N GLU A 265 -13.74 -12.74 3.96
CA GLU A 265 -12.84 -13.80 4.35
C GLU A 265 -11.52 -13.76 3.56
N GLY A 266 -10.44 -14.22 4.17
CA GLY A 266 -9.16 -14.44 3.50
C GLY A 266 -8.98 -15.88 3.02
N VAL A 267 -8.16 -16.05 1.96
CA VAL A 267 -7.83 -17.38 1.41
C VAL A 267 -6.96 -18.22 2.33
N VAL A 268 -6.22 -17.60 3.26
CA VAL A 268 -5.59 -18.31 4.38
C VAL A 268 -6.62 -18.46 5.48
N LYS A 269 -6.83 -19.71 5.97
CA LYS A 269 -7.77 -19.97 7.09
C LYS A 269 -7.44 -19.07 8.28
N SER A 270 -8.42 -18.71 9.11
CA SER A 270 -8.34 -17.77 10.25
C SER A 270 -8.07 -16.29 9.92
N THR A 271 -8.05 -15.88 8.66
CA THR A 271 -7.95 -14.46 8.30
C THR A 271 -9.28 -13.92 7.79
N ASP A 272 -9.67 -12.72 8.27
CA ASP A 272 -10.91 -12.05 7.86
C ASP A 272 -10.84 -10.53 8.09
N PHE A 273 -11.78 -9.82 7.47
CA PHE A 273 -11.95 -8.39 7.64
C PHE A 273 -13.42 -7.98 7.55
N LYS A 274 -13.90 -7.26 8.56
CA LYS A 274 -15.25 -6.69 8.60
C LYS A 274 -15.17 -5.19 8.73
N ARG A 275 -16.02 -4.48 7.99
CA ARG A 275 -16.06 -3.01 8.02
C ARG A 275 -17.49 -2.51 7.96
N PHE A 276 -17.80 -1.55 8.84
CA PHE A 276 -19.00 -0.73 8.80
C PHE A 276 -18.60 0.73 8.57
N THR A 277 -19.28 1.43 7.68
CA THR A 277 -19.05 2.86 7.39
C THR A 277 -20.35 3.62 7.33
N LEU A 278 -20.33 4.85 7.86
CA LEU A 278 -21.36 5.87 7.67
C LEU A 278 -20.65 7.13 7.16
N ARG A 279 -21.17 7.73 6.10
CA ARG A 279 -20.72 9.03 5.61
C ARG A 279 -21.91 9.94 5.38
N SER A 280 -21.75 11.22 5.70
CA SER A 280 -22.73 12.26 5.38
C SER A 280 -22.02 13.53 4.92
N ASN A 281 -22.36 14.00 3.72
CA ASN A 281 -21.84 15.21 3.11
C ASN A 281 -23.00 16.16 2.86
N ILE A 282 -22.96 17.32 3.51
CA ILE A 282 -24.00 18.37 3.44
C ILE A 282 -23.36 19.60 2.80
N ASN A 283 -24.01 20.18 1.79
CA ASN A 283 -23.62 21.46 1.19
C ASN A 283 -24.77 22.43 1.29
N GLY A 284 -24.45 23.66 1.67
CA GLY A 284 -25.44 24.73 1.80
C GLY A 284 -24.92 26.05 1.23
N ARG A 285 -25.86 26.92 0.91
CA ARG A 285 -25.60 28.28 0.45
C ARG A 285 -26.71 29.24 0.92
N SER A 286 -26.35 30.49 1.18
CA SER A 286 -27.33 31.57 1.43
C SER A 286 -28.11 31.91 0.14
N LYS A 287 -29.29 32.54 0.30
CA LYS A 287 -30.14 32.98 -0.82
C LYS A 287 -29.39 33.95 -1.76
N ASP A 288 -28.57 34.84 -1.20
CA ASP A 288 -27.76 35.84 -1.94
C ASP A 288 -26.45 35.19 -2.48
N ARG A 289 -26.18 33.91 -2.22
CA ARG A 289 -25.01 33.15 -2.63
C ARG A 289 -23.66 33.75 -2.17
N ARG A 290 -23.68 34.64 -1.17
CA ARG A 290 -22.44 35.15 -0.56
C ARG A 290 -21.82 34.14 0.41
N LEU A 291 -22.63 33.41 1.17
CA LEU A 291 -22.18 32.35 2.05
C LEU A 291 -22.39 31.00 1.39
N THR A 292 -21.32 30.21 1.31
CA THR A 292 -21.37 28.77 0.98
C THR A 292 -20.69 27.99 2.10
N TYR A 293 -21.26 26.86 2.45
CA TYR A 293 -20.68 25.98 3.46
C TYR A 293 -20.85 24.51 3.09
N SER A 294 -19.93 23.69 3.54
CA SER A 294 -20.04 22.25 3.48
C SER A 294 -19.60 21.62 4.79
N ALA A 295 -20.26 20.54 5.17
CA ALA A 295 -19.89 19.69 6.31
C ALA A 295 -19.81 18.25 5.83
N GLN A 296 -18.70 17.57 6.13
CA GLN A 296 -18.50 16.15 5.86
C GLN A 296 -18.24 15.44 7.18
N ILE A 297 -18.96 14.36 7.41
CA ILE A 297 -18.77 13.49 8.59
C ILE A 297 -18.63 12.06 8.08
N GLY A 298 -17.57 11.39 8.51
CA GLY A 298 -17.34 9.97 8.27
C GLY A 298 -17.12 9.22 9.57
N LEU A 299 -17.83 8.11 9.73
CA LEU A 299 -17.63 7.16 10.82
C LEU A 299 -17.23 5.82 10.22
N GLY A 300 -16.20 5.21 10.76
CA GLY A 300 -15.73 3.90 10.35
C GLY A 300 -15.44 3.01 11.55
N TYR A 301 -15.90 1.77 11.45
CA TYR A 301 -15.54 0.71 12.38
C TYR A 301 -15.08 -0.48 11.59
N SER A 302 -13.91 -1.02 11.91
CA SER A 302 -13.41 -2.24 11.28
C SER A 302 -12.81 -3.20 12.29
N LYS A 303 -12.94 -4.48 11.99
CA LYS A 303 -12.36 -5.59 12.76
C LYS A 303 -11.65 -6.50 11.79
N ARG A 304 -10.38 -6.82 12.06
CA ARG A 304 -9.52 -7.63 11.23
C ARG A 304 -8.84 -8.70 12.05
N ASN A 305 -8.93 -9.95 11.62
CA ASN A 305 -8.10 -11.01 12.10
C ASN A 305 -7.01 -11.29 11.05
N GLN A 306 -5.75 -11.13 11.41
CA GLN A 306 -4.61 -11.23 10.50
C GLN A 306 -3.60 -12.25 10.99
N LEU A 307 -2.75 -12.73 10.09
CA LEU A 307 -1.58 -13.50 10.48
C LEU A 307 -0.61 -12.61 11.26
N HIS A 308 0.14 -13.20 12.21
CA HIS A 308 1.25 -12.51 12.87
C HIS A 308 2.32 -12.10 11.84
N GLU A 309 2.67 -13.02 10.96
CA GLU A 309 3.69 -12.90 9.93
C GLU A 309 3.06 -12.75 8.53
N GLU A 310 2.45 -11.61 8.23
CA GLU A 310 1.81 -11.39 6.91
C GLU A 310 2.76 -10.96 5.80
N THR A 311 3.86 -10.30 6.19
CA THR A 311 4.82 -9.75 5.25
C THR A 311 6.22 -10.07 5.75
N GLY A 312 6.74 -11.18 5.35
CA GLY A 312 8.15 -11.45 5.53
C GLY A 312 8.99 -10.46 4.71
N SER A 313 9.35 -9.32 5.29
CA SER A 313 10.37 -8.46 4.69
C SER A 313 11.77 -8.98 4.96
N SER A 314 11.91 -9.94 5.87
CA SER A 314 13.18 -10.62 6.14
C SER A 314 12.94 -12.11 6.43
N VAL A 315 13.84 -12.92 5.93
CA VAL A 315 13.99 -14.35 6.22
C VAL A 315 14.14 -14.64 7.73
N ARG A 316 14.43 -13.61 8.51
CA ARG A 316 14.62 -13.68 9.96
C ARG A 316 13.32 -13.80 10.75
N ASN A 317 12.18 -13.53 10.12
CA ASN A 317 10.89 -13.78 10.73
C ASN A 317 10.69 -15.30 10.83
N ASN A 318 10.02 -15.71 11.89
CA ASN A 318 9.90 -17.12 12.21
C ASN A 318 9.08 -17.87 11.14
N ALA A 319 9.79 -18.45 10.16
CA ALA A 319 9.22 -19.19 9.03
C ALA A 319 8.21 -20.27 9.47
N VAL A 320 8.39 -20.80 10.66
CA VAL A 320 7.52 -21.83 11.26
C VAL A 320 6.14 -21.30 11.62
N GLN A 321 5.96 -19.98 11.68
CA GLN A 321 4.68 -19.33 12.01
C GLN A 321 3.97 -18.73 10.79
N ASN A 322 4.44 -19.01 9.57
CA ASN A 322 3.83 -18.50 8.34
C ASN A 322 3.21 -19.63 7.51
N PRO A 323 1.86 -19.76 7.43
CA PRO A 323 1.20 -20.82 6.65
C PRO A 323 1.51 -20.79 5.15
N LEU A 324 1.83 -19.62 4.59
CA LEU A 324 2.22 -19.48 3.17
C LEU A 324 3.59 -20.10 2.89
N LEU A 325 4.51 -19.99 3.84
CA LEU A 325 5.79 -20.67 3.79
C LEU A 325 5.65 -22.13 4.20
N GLY A 326 4.73 -22.42 5.13
CA GLY A 326 4.44 -23.76 5.62
C GLY A 326 4.11 -24.76 4.51
N LEU A 327 3.45 -24.31 3.44
CA LEU A 327 3.19 -25.13 2.26
C LEU A 327 4.47 -25.78 1.68
N PHE A 328 5.59 -25.07 1.75
CA PHE A 328 6.88 -25.50 1.19
C PHE A 328 7.80 -26.12 2.24
N SER A 329 7.71 -25.64 3.49
CA SER A 329 8.59 -26.04 4.57
C SER A 329 8.08 -27.24 5.39
N LEU A 330 6.94 -27.81 5.04
CA LEU A 330 6.41 -29.00 5.67
C LEU A 330 6.58 -30.20 4.75
N SER A 331 7.21 -31.24 5.26
CA SER A 331 7.41 -32.49 4.51
C SER A 331 6.07 -33.16 4.17
N THR A 332 5.89 -33.50 2.90
CA THR A 332 4.72 -34.29 2.43
C THR A 332 4.78 -35.75 2.90
N LEU A 333 5.93 -36.19 3.43
CA LEU A 333 6.20 -37.55 3.91
C LEU A 333 5.46 -37.93 5.17
N ARG A 334 4.70 -37.01 5.78
CA ARG A 334 4.03 -37.29 7.06
C ARG A 334 2.53 -37.18 6.94
N PRO A 335 1.79 -38.12 7.54
CA PRO A 335 0.34 -37.98 7.63
C PRO A 335 0.02 -36.80 8.53
N TYR A 336 -1.00 -36.03 8.14
CA TYR A 336 -1.51 -34.93 8.93
C TYR A 336 -2.68 -35.38 9.80
N TYR A 337 -2.59 -35.11 11.09
CA TYR A 337 -3.70 -35.18 12.04
C TYR A 337 -3.50 -34.10 13.10
N PHE A 338 -4.58 -33.61 13.65
CA PHE A 338 -4.56 -32.58 14.69
C PHE A 338 -5.76 -32.76 15.62
N ILE A 339 -5.53 -32.83 16.92
CA ILE A 339 -6.56 -32.88 17.95
C ILE A 339 -6.72 -31.50 18.58
N ASN A 340 -5.82 -31.11 19.48
CA ASN A 340 -5.59 -29.77 20.00
C ASN A 340 -4.11 -29.64 20.39
N GLY A 341 -3.65 -28.39 20.59
CA GLY A 341 -2.23 -28.12 20.75
C GLY A 341 -1.60 -28.82 21.95
N ARG A 342 -2.29 -28.86 23.10
CA ARG A 342 -1.81 -29.49 24.31
C ARG A 342 -1.70 -31.01 24.13
N GLN A 343 -2.74 -31.68 23.66
CA GLN A 343 -2.74 -33.10 23.41
C GLN A 343 -1.71 -33.48 22.35
N MET A 344 -1.53 -32.66 21.30
CA MET A 344 -0.49 -32.88 20.31
C MET A 344 0.91 -32.80 20.93
N TYR A 345 1.13 -31.87 21.88
CA TYR A 345 2.41 -31.76 22.58
C TYR A 345 2.68 -33.00 23.45
N GLU A 346 1.67 -33.52 24.14
CA GLU A 346 1.76 -34.74 24.98
C GLU A 346 2.11 -35.95 24.13
N LEU A 347 1.56 -36.07 22.92
CA LEU A 347 1.85 -37.14 21.97
C LEU A 347 3.23 -36.98 21.30
N VAL A 348 3.70 -35.77 21.09
CA VAL A 348 4.94 -35.44 20.38
C VAL A 348 5.74 -34.39 21.17
N PRO A 349 6.27 -34.75 22.36
CA PRO A 349 6.90 -33.78 23.26
C PRO A 349 8.27 -33.25 22.76
N ASP A 350 8.96 -34.06 21.94
CA ASP A 350 10.30 -33.69 21.46
C ASP A 350 10.26 -32.91 20.14
N PHE A 351 10.76 -31.68 20.12
CA PHE A 351 10.81 -30.81 18.94
C PHE A 351 11.99 -31.10 17.98
N SER A 352 12.78 -32.10 18.25
CA SER A 352 13.98 -32.43 17.46
C SER A 352 13.70 -33.11 16.11
N GLY A 353 12.44 -33.47 15.82
CA GLY A 353 12.09 -34.19 14.61
C GLY A 353 11.38 -33.35 13.53
N GLU A 354 11.37 -33.85 12.31
CA GLU A 354 10.60 -33.39 11.20
C GLU A 354 9.10 -33.38 11.51
N GLY A 355 8.39 -32.26 11.33
CA GLY A 355 6.93 -32.21 11.39
C GLY A 355 6.30 -31.36 12.49
N LYS A 356 7.06 -30.85 13.46
CA LYS A 356 6.51 -30.03 14.55
C LYS A 356 6.03 -28.67 14.07
N SER A 357 6.64 -28.15 13.00
CA SER A 357 6.14 -26.95 12.31
C SER A 357 4.68 -27.11 11.88
N ALA A 358 4.24 -28.34 11.56
CA ALA A 358 2.85 -28.62 11.21
C ALA A 358 1.87 -28.31 12.34
N TRP A 359 2.24 -28.65 13.58
CA TRP A 359 1.40 -28.40 14.75
C TRP A 359 1.31 -26.91 15.10
N VAL A 360 2.44 -26.19 14.99
CA VAL A 360 2.48 -24.74 15.18
C VAL A 360 1.61 -24.03 14.13
N LEU A 361 1.72 -24.44 12.86
CA LEU A 361 0.91 -23.87 11.79
C LEU A 361 -0.56 -24.25 11.94
N SER A 362 -0.86 -25.46 12.44
CA SER A 362 -2.23 -25.86 12.76
C SER A 362 -2.84 -24.99 13.87
N ASP A 363 -2.09 -24.62 14.89
CA ASP A 363 -2.53 -23.65 15.90
C ASP A 363 -2.92 -22.32 15.25
N ILE A 364 -2.09 -21.81 14.33
CA ILE A 364 -2.34 -20.53 13.65
C ILE A 364 -3.64 -20.59 12.83
N ILE A 365 -3.79 -21.60 11.98
CA ILE A 365 -4.96 -21.73 11.10
C ILE A 365 -6.25 -22.08 11.85
N ARG A 366 -6.15 -22.68 13.03
CA ARG A 366 -7.29 -22.99 13.91
C ARG A 366 -7.58 -21.88 14.92
N GLY A 367 -6.75 -20.86 14.92
CA GLY A 367 -6.97 -19.64 15.70
C GLY A 367 -6.49 -19.70 17.15
N ALA A 368 -5.57 -20.59 17.50
CA ALA A 368 -4.86 -20.54 18.78
C ALA A 368 -3.83 -19.38 18.84
N VAL A 369 -3.45 -18.81 17.69
CA VAL A 369 -2.75 -17.54 17.61
C VAL A 369 -3.71 -16.51 17.08
N LYS A 370 -4.07 -15.51 17.88
CA LYS A 370 -4.98 -14.41 17.56
C LYS A 370 -4.19 -13.15 17.31
N ASN A 371 -4.47 -12.44 16.22
CA ASN A 371 -3.97 -11.11 15.96
C ASN A 371 -5.14 -10.25 15.48
N LEU A 372 -5.95 -9.84 16.43
CA LEU A 372 -7.18 -9.12 16.20
C LEU A 372 -6.94 -7.63 16.27
N ARG A 373 -7.20 -6.91 15.17
CA ARG A 373 -7.13 -5.45 15.12
C ARG A 373 -8.50 -4.85 14.94
N THR A 374 -8.86 -3.97 15.85
CA THR A 374 -10.09 -3.18 15.80
C THR A 374 -9.72 -1.71 15.57
N GLN A 375 -10.38 -1.05 14.64
CA GLN A 375 -10.21 0.37 14.42
C GLN A 375 -11.56 1.08 14.43
N THR A 376 -11.66 2.14 15.24
CA THR A 376 -12.73 3.14 15.16
C THR A 376 -12.15 4.43 14.62
N SER A 377 -12.78 5.03 13.61
CA SER A 377 -12.36 6.31 13.04
C SER A 377 -13.53 7.26 12.93
N ILE A 378 -13.26 8.52 13.22
CA ILE A 378 -14.19 9.64 13.06
C ILE A 378 -13.46 10.72 12.28
N THR A 379 -14.03 11.15 11.18
CA THR A 379 -13.57 12.30 10.40
C THR A 379 -14.69 13.34 10.37
N ALA A 380 -14.38 14.57 10.71
CA ALA A 380 -15.32 15.68 10.60
C ALA A 380 -14.62 16.85 9.93
N ASN A 381 -15.21 17.41 8.91
CA ASN A 381 -14.67 18.54 8.16
C ASN A 381 -15.76 19.57 7.91
N ALA A 382 -15.47 20.83 8.16
CA ALA A 382 -16.31 21.97 7.85
C ALA A 382 -15.52 22.94 6.94
N ASN A 383 -16.17 23.38 5.86
CA ASN A 383 -15.62 24.38 4.96
C ASN A 383 -16.65 25.51 4.82
N VAL A 384 -16.25 26.73 5.09
CA VAL A 384 -17.08 27.92 5.03
C VAL A 384 -16.40 28.96 4.14
N THR A 385 -17.08 29.43 3.12
CA THR A 385 -16.60 30.50 2.22
C THR A 385 -17.59 31.65 2.25
N TYR A 386 -17.08 32.86 2.50
CA TYR A 386 -17.84 34.10 2.46
C TYR A 386 -17.24 35.03 1.40
N LYS A 387 -18.08 35.46 0.46
CA LYS A 387 -17.73 36.47 -0.55
C LYS A 387 -17.86 37.87 0.04
N LEU A 388 -16.73 38.55 0.22
CA LEU A 388 -16.65 39.92 0.72
C LEU A 388 -17.19 40.90 -0.30
N PHE A 389 -16.67 40.81 -1.54
CA PHE A 389 -17.14 41.54 -2.73
C PHE A 389 -16.78 40.74 -3.99
N ASP A 390 -17.14 41.28 -5.17
CA ASP A 390 -16.88 40.59 -6.44
C ASP A 390 -15.37 40.34 -6.65
N GLY A 391 -15.03 39.08 -6.74
CA GLY A 391 -13.66 38.57 -6.85
C GLY A 391 -12.98 38.26 -5.53
N LEU A 392 -13.35 38.81 -4.36
CA LEU A 392 -12.68 38.57 -3.10
C LEU A 392 -13.52 37.68 -2.15
N SER A 393 -12.92 36.62 -1.64
CA SER A 393 -13.55 35.72 -0.68
C SER A 393 -12.59 35.30 0.42
N VAL A 394 -13.14 35.06 1.60
CA VAL A 394 -12.46 34.40 2.74
C VAL A 394 -13.01 32.99 2.85
N THR A 395 -12.12 32.02 2.95
CA THR A 395 -12.48 30.62 3.18
C THR A 395 -11.77 30.10 4.41
N ASN A 396 -12.49 29.44 5.30
CA ASN A 396 -11.91 28.61 6.34
C ASN A 396 -12.34 27.15 6.14
N ARG A 397 -11.38 26.26 6.21
CA ARG A 397 -11.59 24.81 6.28
C ARG A 397 -10.96 24.30 7.55
N THR A 398 -11.74 23.67 8.39
CA THR A 398 -11.26 23.05 9.62
C THR A 398 -11.81 21.64 9.73
N GLY A 399 -10.93 20.70 10.02
CA GLY A 399 -11.32 19.32 10.19
C GLY A 399 -10.54 18.62 11.29
N VAL A 400 -11.16 17.57 11.79
CA VAL A 400 -10.63 16.70 12.84
C VAL A 400 -10.71 15.26 12.37
N THR A 401 -9.61 14.54 12.55
CA THR A 401 -9.56 13.08 12.40
C THR A 401 -9.24 12.48 13.77
N TYR A 402 -10.11 11.60 14.25
CA TYR A 402 -9.87 10.81 15.46
C TYR A 402 -9.84 9.34 15.10
N LYS A 403 -8.83 8.61 15.62
CA LYS A 403 -8.70 7.17 15.48
C LYS A 403 -8.38 6.52 16.81
N ASN A 404 -9.04 5.42 17.07
CA ASN A 404 -8.69 4.48 18.11
C ASN A 404 -8.42 3.12 17.47
N ASN A 405 -7.20 2.62 17.60
CA ASN A 405 -6.80 1.29 17.16
C ASN A 405 -6.50 0.44 18.39
N THR A 406 -7.15 -0.71 18.50
CA THR A 406 -6.83 -1.72 19.51
C THR A 406 -6.29 -2.95 18.78
N THR A 407 -5.18 -3.47 19.26
CA THR A 407 -4.63 -4.76 18.84
C THR A 407 -4.65 -5.71 20.02
N ASP A 408 -5.34 -6.85 19.86
CA ASP A 408 -5.32 -7.97 20.80
C ASP A 408 -4.52 -9.10 20.14
N PHE A 409 -3.27 -9.26 20.55
CA PHE A 409 -2.39 -10.30 20.04
C PHE A 409 -2.15 -11.33 21.13
N ALA A 410 -2.60 -12.56 20.92
CA ALA A 410 -2.50 -13.59 21.91
C ALA A 410 -2.07 -14.94 21.32
N ARG A 411 -1.39 -15.71 22.16
CA ARG A 411 -1.12 -17.12 21.95
C ARG A 411 -1.85 -17.91 23.03
N ASP A 412 -2.86 -18.68 22.60
CA ASP A 412 -3.71 -19.50 23.48
C ASP A 412 -2.85 -20.44 24.33
N PRO A 413 -3.03 -20.48 25.66
CA PRO A 413 -2.27 -21.38 26.55
C PRO A 413 -2.47 -22.86 26.24
N ASN A 414 -3.54 -23.26 25.55
CA ASN A 414 -3.77 -24.64 25.09
C ASN A 414 -3.17 -24.92 23.70
N GLY A 415 -2.61 -23.92 23.02
CA GLY A 415 -1.96 -24.08 21.74
C GLY A 415 -0.66 -24.86 21.86
N TYR A 416 -0.30 -25.67 20.84
CA TYR A 416 0.91 -26.44 20.77
C TYR A 416 2.17 -25.60 21.05
N LEU A 417 2.28 -24.45 20.37
CA LEU A 417 3.43 -23.56 20.51
C LEU A 417 3.54 -22.95 21.91
N ALA A 418 2.42 -22.64 22.56
CA ALA A 418 2.40 -22.12 23.92
C ALA A 418 2.92 -23.16 24.93
N VAL A 419 2.41 -24.39 24.84
CA VAL A 419 2.84 -25.50 25.69
C VAL A 419 4.30 -25.86 25.44
N TYR A 420 4.70 -25.88 24.17
CA TYR A 420 6.07 -26.16 23.77
C TYR A 420 7.05 -25.13 24.35
N VAL A 421 6.79 -23.83 24.18
CA VAL A 421 7.67 -22.75 24.69
C VAL A 421 7.76 -22.82 26.23
N ALA A 422 6.67 -23.09 26.92
CA ALA A 422 6.67 -23.25 28.37
C ALA A 422 7.58 -24.43 28.87
N ASN A 423 7.81 -25.41 28.01
CA ASN A 423 8.60 -26.60 28.34
C ASN A 423 10.03 -26.61 27.76
N MET A 424 10.40 -25.60 26.95
CA MET A 424 11.70 -25.50 26.27
C MET A 424 12.89 -25.21 27.19
N GLY A 425 12.66 -24.51 28.29
CA GLY A 425 13.73 -24.00 29.16
C GLY A 425 14.26 -25.06 30.12
N LYS A 426 15.39 -24.76 30.80
CA LYS A 426 15.88 -25.57 31.95
C LYS A 426 14.85 -25.63 33.08
N THR A 427 14.08 -24.55 33.27
CA THR A 427 12.96 -24.47 34.19
C THR A 427 11.66 -24.60 33.39
N LYS A 428 10.96 -25.72 33.58
CA LYS A 428 9.64 -25.89 32.96
C LYS A 428 8.63 -24.97 33.63
N LEU A 429 7.91 -24.20 32.80
CA LEU A 429 6.87 -23.33 33.29
C LEU A 429 5.52 -24.05 33.29
N LYS A 430 4.74 -23.87 34.38
CA LYS A 430 3.41 -24.46 34.51
C LYS A 430 2.42 -23.93 33.45
N TYR A 431 2.52 -22.67 33.11
CA TYR A 431 1.65 -21.97 32.21
C TYR A 431 2.42 -21.45 30.97
N GLY A 432 1.85 -21.62 29.80
CA GLY A 432 2.34 -21.06 28.55
C GLY A 432 1.45 -19.91 28.06
N GLY A 433 1.71 -19.44 26.83
CA GLY A 433 0.94 -18.41 26.20
C GLY A 433 1.28 -16.99 26.68
N PHE A 434 0.75 -16.03 25.97
CA PHE A 434 0.82 -14.60 26.32
C PHE A 434 -0.32 -13.85 25.66
N GLU A 435 -0.64 -12.68 26.18
CA GLU A 435 -1.57 -11.73 25.59
C GLU A 435 -0.97 -10.33 25.59
N THR A 436 -0.92 -9.69 24.43
CA THR A 436 -0.51 -8.30 24.25
C THR A 436 -1.70 -7.48 23.82
N ILE A 437 -2.04 -6.46 24.61
CA ILE A 437 -3.06 -5.48 24.27
C ILE A 437 -2.37 -4.15 23.99
N GLU A 438 -2.54 -3.63 22.77
CA GLU A 438 -2.06 -2.32 22.35
C GLU A 438 -3.26 -1.41 22.05
N ASN A 439 -3.28 -0.25 22.69
CA ASN A 439 -4.26 0.81 22.41
C ASN A 439 -3.53 2.04 21.86
N ILE A 440 -3.95 2.51 20.69
CA ILE A 440 -3.41 3.68 20.01
C ILE A 440 -4.53 4.69 19.80
N TYR A 441 -4.34 5.89 20.32
CA TYR A 441 -5.19 7.05 20.08
C TYR A 441 -4.43 8.06 19.22
N ASP A 442 -5.02 8.45 18.09
CA ASP A 442 -4.45 9.42 17.15
C ASP A 442 -5.51 10.45 16.78
N THR A 443 -5.26 11.71 17.13
CA THR A 443 -6.14 12.83 16.82
C THR A 443 -5.37 13.90 16.07
N ASN A 444 -5.87 14.30 14.91
CA ASN A 444 -5.28 15.35 14.09
C ASN A 444 -6.31 16.44 13.83
N ILE A 445 -5.91 17.69 14.03
CA ILE A 445 -6.70 18.90 13.76
C ILE A 445 -5.98 19.66 12.66
N ASN A 446 -6.63 19.86 11.53
CA ASN A 446 -6.12 20.65 10.41
C ASN A 446 -7.04 21.84 10.17
N SER A 447 -6.46 23.04 10.08
CA SER A 447 -7.21 24.27 9.78
C SER A 447 -6.47 25.09 8.74
N VAL A 448 -7.14 25.40 7.64
CA VAL A 448 -6.64 26.25 6.56
C VAL A 448 -7.56 27.45 6.40
N THR A 449 -7.03 28.63 6.65
CA THR A 449 -7.73 29.90 6.39
C THR A 449 -7.11 30.57 5.18
N SER A 450 -7.92 31.04 4.25
CA SER A 450 -7.43 31.69 3.03
C SER A 450 -8.23 32.93 2.65
N LEU A 451 -7.52 33.89 2.09
CA LEU A 451 -8.07 35.06 1.40
C LEU A 451 -7.79 34.86 -0.10
N ASN A 452 -8.82 34.79 -0.92
CA ASN A 452 -8.71 34.49 -2.33
C ASN A 452 -9.31 35.61 -3.17
N TYR A 453 -8.59 36.05 -4.19
CA TYR A 453 -9.02 37.04 -5.18
C TYR A 453 -9.00 36.42 -6.58
N ASP A 454 -10.14 36.31 -7.20
CA ASP A 454 -10.30 35.75 -8.56
C ASP A 454 -11.15 36.72 -9.41
N LYS A 455 -10.54 37.35 -10.42
CA LYS A 455 -11.26 38.29 -11.27
C LYS A 455 -10.82 38.23 -12.74
N LYS A 456 -11.79 38.40 -13.62
CA LYS A 456 -11.57 38.49 -15.07
C LYS A 456 -11.70 39.93 -15.54
N PHE A 457 -10.67 40.40 -16.25
CA PHE A 457 -10.61 41.74 -16.87
C PHE A 457 -10.43 41.56 -18.37
N GLY A 458 -11.50 41.61 -19.13
CA GLY A 458 -11.44 41.38 -20.58
C GLY A 458 -10.83 40.00 -20.92
N ARG A 459 -9.63 40.02 -21.53
CA ARG A 459 -8.88 38.78 -21.86
C ARG A 459 -7.98 38.29 -20.75
N HIS A 460 -7.83 39.04 -19.65
CA HIS A 460 -6.97 38.71 -18.51
C HIS A 460 -7.81 38.08 -17.40
N THR A 461 -7.33 36.99 -16.82
CA THR A 461 -7.89 36.44 -15.59
C THR A 461 -6.75 36.39 -14.57
N ILE A 462 -6.96 36.94 -13.39
CA ILE A 462 -6.00 36.96 -12.29
C ILE A 462 -6.62 36.24 -11.11
N GLY A 463 -5.90 35.26 -10.56
CA GLY A 463 -6.18 34.63 -9.30
C GLY A 463 -5.01 34.86 -8.36
N ALA A 464 -5.28 35.27 -7.12
CA ALA A 464 -4.29 35.39 -6.06
C ALA A 464 -4.84 34.81 -4.76
N GLY A 465 -3.99 34.17 -3.96
CA GLY A 465 -4.41 33.61 -2.68
C GLY A 465 -3.33 33.77 -1.62
N ALA A 466 -3.76 34.09 -0.40
CA ALA A 466 -2.92 34.05 0.80
C ALA A 466 -3.55 33.07 1.80
N TYR A 467 -2.73 32.13 2.34
CA TYR A 467 -3.24 31.07 3.18
C TYR A 467 -2.40 30.96 4.46
N ILE A 468 -3.07 30.53 5.54
CA ILE A 468 -2.44 30.03 6.77
C ILE A 468 -2.89 28.59 6.94
N ASP A 469 -1.93 27.65 7.01
CA ASP A 469 -2.17 26.23 7.19
C ASP A 469 -1.60 25.81 8.54
N TYR A 470 -2.45 25.28 9.41
CA TYR A 470 -2.12 24.81 10.75
C TYR A 470 -2.56 23.37 10.93
N LEU A 471 -1.61 22.51 11.29
CA LEU A 471 -1.86 21.10 11.60
C LEU A 471 -1.33 20.78 12.99
N ARG A 472 -2.16 20.16 13.83
CA ARG A 472 -1.81 19.70 15.17
C ARG A 472 -2.21 18.25 15.37
N GLY A 473 -1.27 17.44 15.87
CA GLY A 473 -1.47 16.03 16.17
C GLY A 473 -1.29 15.71 17.64
N PHE A 474 -2.08 14.79 18.14
CA PHE A 474 -2.01 14.19 19.46
C PHE A 474 -2.02 12.68 19.29
N TYR A 475 -0.94 12.05 19.72
CA TYR A 475 -0.78 10.61 19.65
C TYR A 475 -0.49 10.05 21.02
N SER A 476 -1.09 8.94 21.38
CA SER A 476 -0.71 8.17 22.55
C SER A 476 -0.89 6.67 22.28
N THR A 477 0.04 5.89 22.77
CA THR A 477 -0.03 4.42 22.76
C THR A 477 0.26 3.89 24.14
N THR A 478 -0.43 2.82 24.47
CA THR A 478 -0.16 2.00 25.66
C THR A 478 -0.17 0.55 25.21
N THR A 479 0.89 -0.17 25.49
CA THR A 479 1.02 -1.60 25.21
C THR A 479 1.29 -2.31 26.52
N GLN A 480 0.54 -3.37 26.77
CA GLN A 480 0.74 -4.26 27.90
C GLN A 480 0.81 -5.69 27.39
N THR A 481 1.79 -6.45 27.87
CA THR A 481 1.93 -7.87 27.59
C THR A 481 1.92 -8.64 28.90
N GLN A 482 1.03 -9.61 29.03
CA GLN A 482 1.00 -10.58 30.10
C GLN A 482 1.56 -11.89 29.57
N ASN A 483 2.63 -12.38 30.18
CA ASN A 483 3.20 -13.68 29.92
C ASN A 483 2.64 -14.69 30.94
N GLY A 484 2.30 -15.90 30.48
CA GLY A 484 1.67 -16.94 31.28
C GLY A 484 0.17 -16.75 31.45
N LEU A 485 -0.60 -17.65 30.87
CA LEU A 485 -2.06 -17.65 30.87
C LEU A 485 -2.58 -18.96 31.45
N ASP A 486 -3.57 -18.86 32.34
CA ASP A 486 -4.24 -20.05 32.90
C ASP A 486 -5.27 -20.57 31.88
N PRO A 487 -5.09 -21.78 31.34
CA PRO A 487 -5.95 -22.33 30.29
C PRO A 487 -7.40 -22.57 30.73
N LEU A 488 -7.70 -22.54 32.03
CA LEU A 488 -9.06 -22.74 32.56
C LEU A 488 -9.85 -21.42 32.67
N THR A 489 -9.17 -20.31 32.90
CA THR A 489 -9.81 -19.04 33.24
C THR A 489 -9.51 -17.91 32.23
N TRP A 490 -8.53 -18.11 31.37
CA TRP A 490 -8.18 -17.11 30.35
C TRP A 490 -9.24 -17.03 29.24
N ALA A 491 -9.57 -15.80 28.86
CA ALA A 491 -10.35 -15.50 27.67
C ALA A 491 -9.82 -14.24 27.00
N LEU A 492 -9.67 -14.29 25.66
CA LEU A 492 -9.09 -13.21 24.85
C LEU A 492 -9.77 -11.87 25.10
N GLY A 493 -8.99 -10.86 25.48
CA GLY A 493 -9.46 -9.48 25.69
C GLY A 493 -10.31 -9.29 26.95
N ALA A 494 -10.50 -10.34 27.76
CA ALA A 494 -11.31 -10.26 28.98
C ALA A 494 -10.51 -9.81 30.23
N GLY A 495 -9.18 -9.83 30.16
CA GLY A 495 -8.32 -9.50 31.29
C GLY A 495 -8.38 -10.52 32.43
N THR A 496 -8.79 -11.77 32.12
CA THR A 496 -8.91 -12.87 33.06
C THR A 496 -7.86 -13.94 32.79
N GLY A 497 -7.52 -14.76 33.79
CA GLY A 497 -6.61 -15.88 33.64
C GLY A 497 -5.13 -15.48 33.52
N TYR A 498 -4.79 -14.27 33.89
CA TYR A 498 -3.39 -13.82 33.92
C TYR A 498 -2.69 -14.42 35.15
N VAL A 499 -1.54 -15.06 34.92
CA VAL A 499 -0.73 -15.60 36.01
C VAL A 499 -0.05 -14.44 36.75
N PRO A 500 -0.24 -14.32 38.09
CA PRO A 500 0.40 -13.25 38.83
C PRO A 500 1.94 -13.29 38.76
N PHE A 501 2.56 -12.16 38.76
CA PHE A 501 4.01 -12.03 38.89
C PHE A 501 4.46 -12.49 40.29
N ASP A 502 5.45 -13.40 40.35
CA ASP A 502 6.04 -13.86 41.58
C ASP A 502 7.49 -13.33 41.73
N PRO A 503 7.76 -12.43 42.67
CA PRO A 503 9.09 -11.88 42.88
C PRO A 503 10.17 -12.90 43.27
N THR A 504 9.79 -14.10 43.74
CA THR A 504 10.73 -15.21 44.03
C THR A 504 11.23 -15.89 42.75
N THR A 505 10.50 -15.71 41.63
CA THR A 505 10.84 -16.20 40.29
C THR A 505 10.79 -15.07 39.26
N PRO A 506 11.63 -14.02 39.37
CA PRO A 506 11.47 -12.77 38.69
C PRO A 506 11.58 -12.87 37.15
N ASN A 507 12.06 -13.98 36.62
CA ASN A 507 12.17 -14.22 35.18
C ASN A 507 10.94 -14.93 34.59
N ASN A 508 9.97 -15.35 35.44
CA ASN A 508 8.78 -16.07 35.03
C ASN A 508 7.56 -15.13 35.02
N TYR A 509 6.73 -15.22 33.98
CA TYR A 509 5.45 -14.51 33.86
C TYR A 509 5.54 -12.98 34.07
N ARG A 510 6.68 -12.39 33.77
CA ARG A 510 6.89 -10.94 33.94
C ARG A 510 5.96 -10.17 32.99
N PRO A 511 5.11 -9.28 33.51
CA PRO A 511 4.34 -8.38 32.67
C PRO A 511 5.25 -7.30 32.08
N GLU A 512 4.96 -6.89 30.83
CA GLU A 512 5.67 -5.81 30.14
C GLU A 512 4.67 -4.69 29.86
N ILE A 513 5.03 -3.47 30.23
CA ILE A 513 4.20 -2.30 30.00
C ILE A 513 5.06 -1.23 29.31
N SER A 514 4.56 -0.66 28.23
CA SER A 514 5.16 0.48 27.56
C SER A 514 4.09 1.50 27.18
N ALA A 515 4.48 2.76 27.16
CA ALA A 515 3.62 3.86 26.75
C ALA A 515 4.42 4.92 26.00
N ASN A 516 3.78 5.60 25.06
CA ASN A 516 4.35 6.75 24.37
C ASN A 516 3.27 7.81 24.17
N LYS A 517 3.66 9.09 24.25
CA LYS A 517 2.76 10.22 24.05
C LYS A 517 3.47 11.32 23.28
N VAL A 518 2.90 11.72 22.15
CA VAL A 518 3.46 12.76 21.27
C VAL A 518 2.41 13.84 21.02
N LYS A 519 2.86 15.09 21.13
CA LYS A 519 2.12 16.28 20.69
C LYS A 519 2.99 16.99 19.67
N ALA A 520 2.46 17.21 18.48
CA ALA A 520 3.24 17.71 17.36
C ALA A 520 2.43 18.67 16.50
N GLY A 521 3.09 19.48 15.70
CA GLY A 521 2.39 20.39 14.81
C GLY A 521 3.28 21.02 13.75
N THR A 522 2.62 21.57 12.75
CA THR A 522 3.22 22.36 11.67
C THR A 522 2.41 23.63 11.44
N LEU A 523 3.08 24.68 11.00
CA LEU A 523 2.46 25.95 10.60
C LEU A 523 3.07 26.40 9.29
N ALA A 524 2.22 26.86 8.36
CA ALA A 524 2.70 27.39 7.09
C ALA A 524 1.97 28.66 6.67
N PHE A 525 2.71 29.54 6.00
CA PHE A 525 2.20 30.70 5.29
C PHE A 525 2.40 30.51 3.80
N ILE A 526 1.34 30.72 2.99
CA ILE A 526 1.34 30.41 1.56
C ILE A 526 0.85 31.60 0.78
N GLY A 527 1.52 31.91 -0.33
CA GLY A 527 1.09 32.85 -1.36
C GLY A 527 0.98 32.16 -2.71
N THR A 528 -0.11 32.38 -3.43
CA THR A 528 -0.31 31.86 -4.80
C THR A 528 -0.72 32.96 -5.74
N VAL A 529 -0.24 32.90 -6.99
CA VAL A 529 -0.66 33.77 -8.08
C VAL A 529 -0.87 32.92 -9.32
N ASP A 530 -2.02 33.12 -9.99
CA ASP A 530 -2.34 32.51 -11.27
C ASP A 530 -2.74 33.62 -12.24
N TYR A 531 -2.11 33.67 -13.41
CA TYR A 531 -2.44 34.58 -14.47
C TYR A 531 -2.77 33.83 -15.75
N ASP A 532 -3.87 34.18 -16.38
CA ASP A 532 -4.32 33.60 -17.65
C ASP A 532 -4.66 34.70 -18.65
N PHE A 533 -4.05 34.66 -19.83
CA PHE A 533 -4.33 35.55 -20.94
C PHE A 533 -5.10 34.83 -22.05
N ALA A 534 -6.34 35.20 -22.24
CA ALA A 534 -7.23 34.74 -23.32
C ALA A 534 -7.40 33.20 -23.40
N SER A 535 -7.14 32.48 -22.30
CA SER A 535 -6.99 31.00 -22.26
C SER A 535 -5.92 30.44 -23.21
N ARG A 536 -4.98 31.30 -23.69
CA ARG A 536 -3.84 30.91 -24.52
C ARG A 536 -2.58 30.70 -23.72
N TYR A 537 -2.22 31.68 -22.90
CA TYR A 537 -1.01 31.65 -22.06
C TYR A 537 -1.42 31.65 -20.58
N GLY A 538 -0.72 30.90 -19.77
CA GLY A 538 -0.93 30.95 -18.33
C GLY A 538 0.39 30.79 -17.58
N ILE A 539 0.51 31.52 -16.46
CA ILE A 539 1.60 31.42 -15.51
C ILE A 539 0.99 31.22 -14.12
N SER A 540 1.53 30.29 -13.36
CA SER A 540 1.17 30.05 -11.97
C SER A 540 2.42 30.06 -11.12
N ALA A 541 2.38 30.70 -9.94
CA ALA A 541 3.47 30.68 -8.97
C ALA A 541 2.93 30.43 -7.57
N THR A 542 3.70 29.70 -6.77
CA THR A 542 3.41 29.44 -5.35
C THR A 542 4.68 29.69 -4.55
N ILE A 543 4.55 30.36 -3.42
CA ILE A 543 5.58 30.45 -2.38
C ILE A 543 4.98 29.98 -1.06
N ARG A 544 5.71 29.15 -0.33
CA ARG A 544 5.28 28.59 0.96
C ARG A 544 6.43 28.58 1.95
N ARG A 545 6.17 29.07 3.16
CA ARG A 545 7.12 28.99 4.28
C ARG A 545 6.55 28.11 5.37
N ASP A 546 7.22 27.01 5.63
CA ASP A 546 6.80 25.96 6.56
C ASP A 546 7.64 25.95 7.83
N ALA A 547 6.99 25.72 8.98
CA ALA A 547 7.63 25.37 10.24
C ALA A 547 7.23 23.97 10.68
N SER A 548 8.18 23.18 11.18
CA SER A 548 7.92 21.86 11.76
C SER A 548 8.54 21.72 13.16
N TYR A 549 7.79 21.06 14.05
CA TYR A 549 8.24 20.73 15.40
C TYR A 549 9.44 19.76 15.42
N ARG A 550 9.71 19.06 14.30
CA ARG A 550 10.78 18.05 14.18
C ARG A 550 12.18 18.62 14.22
N PHE A 551 12.34 19.90 13.90
CA PHE A 551 13.62 20.56 13.77
C PHE A 551 13.87 21.52 14.93
N SER A 552 15.16 21.82 15.19
CA SER A 552 15.60 22.83 16.15
C SER A 552 15.04 24.21 15.79
N SER A 553 15.15 25.18 16.71
CA SER A 553 14.72 26.57 16.47
C SER A 553 15.29 27.15 15.17
N ASP A 554 16.56 26.86 14.89
CA ASP A 554 17.36 27.46 13.80
C ASP A 554 17.01 26.86 12.43
N ASN A 555 16.64 25.57 12.41
CA ASN A 555 16.29 24.84 11.19
C ASN A 555 14.78 24.58 11.03
N ARG A 556 13.97 25.16 11.93
CA ARG A 556 12.51 24.92 11.96
C ARG A 556 11.78 25.44 10.75
N TRP A 557 12.20 26.57 10.20
CA TRP A 557 11.56 27.25 9.08
C TRP A 557 12.31 26.98 7.77
N GLU A 558 11.58 26.57 6.73
CA GLU A 558 12.11 26.42 5.37
C GLU A 558 11.13 27.02 4.37
N THR A 559 11.66 27.52 3.25
CA THR A 559 10.87 28.16 2.19
C THR A 559 10.91 27.31 0.92
N PHE A 560 9.74 26.99 0.41
CA PHE A 560 9.54 26.27 -0.83
C PHE A 560 8.80 27.13 -1.83
N TRP A 561 9.03 26.90 -3.12
CA TRP A 561 8.41 27.66 -4.17
C TRP A 561 8.27 26.86 -5.45
N SER A 562 7.33 27.28 -6.31
CA SER A 562 7.20 26.72 -7.64
C SER A 562 6.71 27.77 -8.63
N VAL A 563 7.07 27.58 -9.90
CA VAL A 563 6.55 28.32 -11.03
C VAL A 563 6.19 27.34 -12.14
N GLY A 564 5.07 27.58 -12.79
CA GLY A 564 4.62 26.80 -13.95
C GLY A 564 4.04 27.68 -15.02
N GLY A 565 4.32 27.33 -16.27
CA GLY A 565 3.78 28.00 -17.46
C GLY A 565 3.03 27.04 -18.37
N ARG A 566 2.07 27.54 -19.11
CA ARG A 566 1.38 26.80 -20.16
C ARG A 566 1.12 27.64 -21.37
N TRP A 567 1.11 26.98 -22.52
CA TRP A 567 0.72 27.50 -23.82
C TRP A 567 -0.30 26.58 -24.47
N ASN A 568 -1.54 27.06 -24.62
CA ASN A 568 -2.57 26.35 -25.34
C ASN A 568 -2.47 26.68 -26.85
N ILE A 569 -1.61 25.94 -27.54
CA ILE A 569 -1.23 26.16 -28.96
C ILE A 569 -2.49 26.08 -29.86
N ASN A 570 -3.41 25.15 -29.54
CA ASN A 570 -4.66 24.99 -30.30
C ASN A 570 -5.61 26.21 -30.23
N LYS A 571 -5.30 27.21 -29.39
CA LYS A 571 -6.07 28.49 -29.33
C LYS A 571 -5.45 29.60 -30.16
N GLU A 572 -4.33 29.34 -30.82
CA GLU A 572 -3.71 30.33 -31.73
C GLU A 572 -4.42 30.37 -33.09
N SER A 573 -4.40 31.51 -33.72
CA SER A 573 -5.08 31.69 -35.01
C SER A 573 -4.51 30.82 -36.14
N PHE A 574 -3.21 30.51 -36.09
CA PHE A 574 -2.58 29.63 -37.08
C PHE A 574 -2.99 28.12 -36.91
N MET A 575 -3.70 27.78 -35.83
CA MET A 575 -4.23 26.44 -35.58
C MET A 575 -5.72 26.30 -35.92
N GLU A 576 -6.36 27.37 -36.41
CA GLU A 576 -7.75 27.29 -36.85
C GLU A 576 -7.91 26.31 -38.02
N GLY A 577 -8.89 25.37 -37.89
CA GLY A 577 -9.09 24.30 -38.86
C GLY A 577 -8.12 23.11 -38.75
N SER A 578 -7.19 23.14 -37.79
CA SER A 578 -6.29 22.01 -37.57
C SER A 578 -7.03 20.77 -37.02
N ILE A 579 -6.40 19.60 -37.16
CA ILE A 579 -6.92 18.34 -36.59
C ILE A 579 -6.81 18.28 -35.07
N PHE A 580 -6.09 19.21 -34.44
CA PHE A 580 -5.87 19.26 -33.00
C PHE A 580 -6.99 20.04 -32.29
N ASP A 581 -7.84 19.31 -31.54
CA ASP A 581 -8.80 19.89 -30.60
C ASP A 581 -8.19 20.29 -29.26
N GLU A 582 -7.08 19.68 -28.88
CA GLU A 582 -6.22 20.05 -27.75
C GLU A 582 -4.76 19.97 -28.19
N LEU A 583 -3.98 21.00 -27.97
CA LEU A 583 -2.53 21.00 -28.09
C LEU A 583 -1.98 22.02 -27.10
N LYS A 584 -1.42 21.50 -25.98
CA LYS A 584 -0.98 22.30 -24.85
C LYS A 584 0.42 21.91 -24.43
N LEU A 585 1.34 22.87 -24.47
CA LEU A 585 2.67 22.76 -23.90
C LEU A 585 2.65 23.31 -22.47
N ARG A 586 3.30 22.61 -21.54
CA ARG A 586 3.45 23.05 -20.15
C ARG A 586 4.86 22.77 -19.65
N ALA A 587 5.33 23.66 -18.79
CA ALA A 587 6.61 23.49 -18.10
C ALA A 587 6.46 23.95 -16.65
N SER A 588 7.14 23.29 -15.74
CA SER A 588 7.16 23.68 -14.33
C SER A 588 8.51 23.36 -13.68
N TYR A 589 8.86 24.18 -12.70
CA TYR A 589 10.01 23.98 -11.82
C TYR A 589 9.66 24.43 -10.41
N GLY A 590 10.20 23.74 -9.40
CA GLY A 590 10.01 24.15 -8.02
C GLY A 590 10.68 23.23 -7.01
N THR A 591 10.52 23.60 -5.74
CA THR A 591 11.09 22.87 -4.60
C THR A 591 10.01 22.51 -3.60
N ASN A 592 10.17 21.35 -2.96
CA ASN A 592 9.37 20.87 -1.83
C ASN A 592 10.29 20.33 -0.74
N GLY A 593 9.78 20.23 0.49
CA GLY A 593 10.51 19.63 1.60
C GLY A 593 9.98 18.24 1.95
N ASN A 594 10.85 17.41 2.52
CA ASN A 594 10.43 16.19 3.20
C ASN A 594 10.86 16.31 4.67
N GLN A 595 9.89 16.20 5.58
CA GLN A 595 10.12 16.24 7.02
C GLN A 595 10.01 14.88 7.69
N ASN A 596 9.58 13.85 6.98
CA ASN A 596 9.29 12.52 7.51
C ASN A 596 10.59 11.73 7.60
N LEU A 597 11.19 11.72 8.79
CA LEU A 597 12.54 11.23 9.08
C LEU A 597 12.66 9.71 9.13
N SER A 598 11.58 8.96 8.96
CA SER A 598 11.58 7.51 9.03
C SER A 598 10.74 6.88 7.93
N SER A 599 11.30 5.86 7.29
CA SER A 599 10.59 4.99 6.33
C SER A 599 9.53 4.11 7.03
N SER A 600 9.60 3.94 8.36
CA SER A 600 8.65 3.13 9.13
C SER A 600 7.34 3.85 9.49
N ALA A 601 7.19 5.11 9.12
CA ALA A 601 5.93 5.87 9.30
C ALA A 601 4.69 5.20 8.68
N ILE A 602 4.88 4.30 7.70
CA ILE A 602 3.82 3.47 7.12
C ILE A 602 3.22 2.47 8.12
N ASN A 603 4.03 1.98 9.08
CA ASN A 603 3.57 1.00 10.07
C ASN A 603 2.91 1.66 11.29
N THR A 604 3.10 2.94 11.46
CA THR A 604 2.57 3.72 12.55
C THR A 604 1.48 4.62 11.99
N ASN A 605 0.27 4.40 12.33
CA ASN A 605 -0.94 5.09 11.89
C ASN A 605 -0.95 6.61 12.19
N ALA A 606 0.17 7.24 12.52
CA ALA A 606 0.24 8.62 12.96
C ALA A 606 1.11 9.49 12.03
N LEU A 607 0.65 10.70 11.75
CA LEU A 607 1.37 11.70 10.94
C LEU A 607 2.67 12.21 11.61
N PHE A 608 2.89 11.94 12.91
CA PHE A 608 3.88 12.62 13.73
C PHE A 608 4.67 11.71 14.66
N LEU A 609 4.95 10.47 14.31
CA LEU A 609 5.60 9.51 15.21
C LEU A 609 7.12 9.67 15.37
N ASP A 610 7.78 10.28 14.40
CA ASP A 610 9.25 10.40 14.41
C ASP A 610 9.66 11.74 14.97
N SER A 611 10.15 11.77 16.21
CA SER A 611 10.21 13.09 16.80
C SER A 611 11.50 13.47 17.53
N ASN A 612 12.43 12.56 17.80
CA ASN A 612 13.46 12.89 18.78
C ASN A 612 14.89 13.01 18.24
N LEU A 613 15.05 13.39 16.95
CA LEU A 613 16.40 13.57 16.38
C LEU A 613 17.12 14.82 16.91
N VAL A 614 16.36 15.81 17.39
CA VAL A 614 16.89 17.06 17.94
C VAL A 614 17.02 17.05 19.47
N ARG A 615 16.79 15.91 20.11
CA ARG A 615 16.91 15.73 21.57
C ARG A 615 17.63 14.43 21.87
N ASP A 616 18.43 14.45 22.95
CA ASP A 616 19.00 13.22 23.47
C ASP A 616 17.88 12.31 24.00
N THR A 617 17.94 11.03 23.66
CA THR A 617 17.01 10.03 24.17
C THR A 617 17.76 9.00 24.98
N TYR A 618 17.13 8.53 26.04
CA TYR A 618 17.71 7.57 26.99
C TYR A 618 16.83 6.31 26.98
N SER A 619 17.46 5.15 26.82
CA SER A 619 16.80 3.85 26.98
C SER A 619 17.50 3.07 28.07
N SER A 620 16.75 2.38 28.92
CA SER A 620 17.32 1.47 29.90
C SER A 620 18.12 0.37 29.19
N ASN A 621 19.33 0.12 29.67
CA ASN A 621 20.19 -0.93 29.14
C ASN A 621 20.92 -1.61 30.31
N THR A 622 21.43 -2.81 30.05
CA THR A 622 22.33 -3.48 30.98
C THR A 622 23.73 -2.98 30.74
N GLY A 623 24.30 -2.27 31.73
CA GLY A 623 25.64 -1.75 31.66
C GLY A 623 26.73 -2.80 31.95
N TYR A 624 27.96 -2.33 32.14
CA TYR A 624 29.08 -3.17 32.52
C TYR A 624 28.78 -3.97 33.80
N LEU A 625 29.16 -5.23 33.82
CA LEU A 625 28.87 -6.19 34.90
C LEU A 625 27.37 -6.40 35.17
N ASN A 626 26.50 -6.29 34.16
CA ASN A 626 25.07 -6.38 34.32
C ASN A 626 24.42 -5.35 35.28
N LEU A 627 25.10 -4.26 35.55
CA LEU A 627 24.56 -3.17 36.34
C LEU A 627 23.53 -2.38 35.51
N PRO A 628 22.47 -1.85 36.13
CA PRO A 628 21.53 -0.97 35.44
C PRO A 628 22.25 0.22 34.82
N GLY A 629 21.98 0.49 33.56
CA GLY A 629 22.58 1.60 32.81
C GLY A 629 21.59 2.19 31.82
N TYR A 630 22.00 3.24 31.14
CA TYR A 630 21.24 3.87 30.09
C TYR A 630 22.06 3.95 28.80
N ALA A 631 21.48 3.53 27.70
CA ALA A 631 22.01 3.86 26.39
C ALA A 631 21.44 5.22 25.97
N THR A 632 22.31 6.10 25.49
CA THR A 632 21.92 7.41 24.96
C THR A 632 21.96 7.40 23.46
N SER A 633 20.95 7.97 22.80
CA SER A 633 21.01 8.33 21.39
C SER A 633 21.25 9.83 21.29
N LEU A 634 22.37 10.21 20.66
CA LEU A 634 22.77 11.59 20.56
C LEU A 634 21.83 12.39 19.68
N LYS A 635 21.47 13.59 20.13
CA LYS A 635 20.77 14.58 19.34
C LYS A 635 21.61 15.07 18.18
N ASN A 636 20.95 15.44 17.07
CA ASN A 636 21.56 16.32 16.08
C ASN A 636 20.69 17.58 15.93
N SER A 637 21.16 18.70 16.51
CA SER A 637 20.49 20.00 16.41
C SER A 637 20.57 20.61 15.00
N ASP A 638 21.54 20.18 14.19
CA ASP A 638 21.82 20.74 12.87
C ASP A 638 20.98 20.05 11.78
N ILE A 639 20.20 19.03 12.17
CA ILE A 639 19.34 18.33 11.22
C ILE A 639 18.31 19.30 10.60
N LYS A 640 18.20 19.26 9.27
CA LYS A 640 17.34 20.13 8.47
C LYS A 640 16.47 19.30 7.51
N TRP A 641 15.62 19.96 6.78
CA TRP A 641 14.74 19.38 5.78
C TRP A 641 15.50 18.68 4.65
N GLU A 642 15.02 17.52 4.16
CA GLU A 642 15.41 17.07 2.82
C GLU A 642 14.77 18.02 1.81
N ARG A 643 15.55 18.51 0.85
CA ARG A 643 15.07 19.38 -0.23
C ARG A 643 14.88 18.57 -1.51
N VAL A 644 13.69 18.66 -2.07
CA VAL A 644 13.35 18.00 -3.34
C VAL A 644 13.11 19.07 -4.39
N SER A 645 13.98 19.16 -5.39
CA SER A 645 13.80 20.00 -6.58
C SER A 645 13.25 19.17 -7.73
N GLN A 646 12.32 19.73 -8.51
CA GLN A 646 11.69 19.01 -9.60
C GLN A 646 11.44 19.91 -10.80
N ALA A 647 11.92 19.48 -11.98
CA ALA A 647 11.63 20.04 -13.29
C ALA A 647 10.70 19.13 -14.07
N ASN A 648 9.75 19.70 -14.80
CA ASN A 648 8.82 18.96 -15.65
C ASN A 648 8.50 19.72 -16.93
N ILE A 649 8.50 19.04 -18.08
CA ILE A 649 7.98 19.52 -19.35
C ILE A 649 6.95 18.51 -19.83
N GLY A 650 5.76 19.01 -20.22
CA GLY A 650 4.65 18.14 -20.62
C GLY A 650 3.95 18.67 -21.87
N LEU A 651 3.47 17.74 -22.68
CA LEU A 651 2.64 17.97 -23.86
C LEU A 651 1.31 17.24 -23.69
N ASP A 652 0.19 17.97 -23.72
CA ASP A 652 -1.15 17.39 -23.80
C ASP A 652 -1.69 17.60 -25.21
N PHE A 653 -2.26 16.56 -25.81
CA PHE A 653 -2.81 16.63 -27.17
C PHE A 653 -4.14 15.89 -27.30
N GLY A 654 -5.00 16.42 -28.17
CA GLY A 654 -6.26 15.82 -28.61
C GLY A 654 -6.37 15.94 -30.13
N ILE A 655 -6.75 14.86 -30.82
CA ILE A 655 -6.83 14.80 -32.28
C ILE A 655 -8.23 14.28 -32.66
N LEU A 656 -8.97 15.09 -33.44
CA LEU A 656 -10.29 14.74 -34.00
C LEU A 656 -11.29 14.24 -32.95
N ARG A 657 -11.13 14.62 -31.68
CA ARG A 657 -11.89 14.14 -30.51
C ARG A 657 -11.86 12.61 -30.32
N LYS A 658 -11.00 11.91 -31.07
CA LYS A 658 -10.86 10.44 -31.01
C LYS A 658 -9.62 10.01 -30.26
N LEU A 659 -8.50 10.71 -30.44
CA LEU A 659 -7.24 10.39 -29.80
C LEU A 659 -6.89 11.48 -28.79
N GLN A 660 -6.60 11.11 -27.56
CA GLN A 660 -6.15 12.00 -26.49
C GLN A 660 -4.92 11.42 -25.85
N GLY A 661 -3.94 12.26 -25.53
CA GLY A 661 -2.72 11.80 -24.89
C GLY A 661 -2.03 12.90 -24.08
N THR A 662 -1.14 12.42 -23.21
CA THR A 662 -0.21 13.26 -22.45
C THR A 662 1.16 12.64 -22.48
N VAL A 663 2.22 13.44 -22.55
CA VAL A 663 3.61 13.00 -22.39
C VAL A 663 4.32 13.99 -21.48
N ASP A 664 4.98 13.49 -20.44
CA ASP A 664 5.78 14.29 -19.50
C ASP A 664 7.21 13.77 -19.44
N VAL A 665 8.18 14.67 -19.43
CA VAL A 665 9.58 14.38 -19.12
C VAL A 665 9.95 15.15 -17.87
N TYR A 666 10.60 14.47 -16.91
CA TYR A 666 10.90 15.05 -15.61
C TYR A 666 12.28 14.69 -15.08
N GLU A 667 12.78 15.55 -14.21
CA GLU A 667 13.87 15.27 -13.28
C GLU A 667 13.44 15.67 -11.87
N LYS A 668 13.64 14.76 -10.92
CA LYS A 668 13.43 14.96 -9.47
C LYS A 668 14.75 14.69 -8.77
N ARG A 669 15.25 15.65 -8.00
CA ARG A 669 16.50 15.54 -7.25
C ARG A 669 16.23 15.80 -5.78
N THR A 670 16.63 14.85 -4.92
CA THR A 670 16.58 14.98 -3.47
C THR A 670 17.99 15.24 -2.97
N GLU A 671 18.16 16.33 -2.29
CA GLU A 671 19.41 16.78 -1.65
C GLU A 671 19.24 16.78 -0.12
N ASP A 672 20.35 16.76 0.61
CA ASP A 672 20.34 16.76 2.07
C ASP A 672 19.55 15.57 2.65
N MET A 673 19.67 14.36 2.06
CA MET A 673 18.94 13.16 2.51
C MET A 673 19.30 12.79 3.95
N PHE A 674 18.31 12.30 4.71
CA PHE A 674 18.50 11.77 6.06
C PHE A 674 19.25 10.43 6.01
N LEU A 675 20.54 10.46 6.34
CA LEU A 675 21.41 9.28 6.38
C LEU A 675 22.14 9.18 7.69
N GLY A 676 22.65 7.98 8.01
CA GLY A 676 23.65 7.81 9.06
C GLY A 676 24.95 8.44 8.61
N VAL A 677 25.52 9.31 9.44
CA VAL A 677 26.83 9.91 9.22
C VAL A 677 27.80 9.28 10.23
N PRO A 678 28.94 8.72 9.80
CA PRO A 678 29.95 8.21 10.72
C PRO A 678 30.46 9.32 11.66
N ILE A 679 30.57 8.99 12.92
CA ILE A 679 31.12 9.88 13.95
C ILE A 679 32.16 9.13 14.78
N SER A 680 33.00 9.90 15.50
CA SER A 680 33.96 9.33 16.45
C SER A 680 33.25 8.50 17.52
N GLY A 681 33.70 7.25 17.72
CA GLY A 681 33.18 6.35 18.74
C GLY A 681 33.45 6.76 20.19
N ALA A 682 34.07 7.93 20.42
CA ALA A 682 34.39 8.45 21.77
C ALA A 682 33.17 8.58 22.69
N ASN A 683 31.99 8.78 22.14
CA ASN A 683 30.72 8.88 22.87
C ASN A 683 29.94 7.54 22.92
N GLY A 684 30.57 6.42 22.54
CA GLY A 684 29.92 5.09 22.49
C GLY A 684 28.95 4.90 21.32
N GLN A 685 28.93 5.82 20.36
CA GLN A 685 28.15 5.72 19.12
C GLN A 685 29.05 5.95 17.90
N PHE A 686 28.83 5.17 16.86
CA PHE A 686 29.62 5.23 15.63
C PHE A 686 28.92 5.96 14.48
N THR A 687 27.62 6.19 14.62
CA THR A 687 26.81 6.89 13.62
C THR A 687 25.85 7.88 14.28
N MET A 688 25.61 8.99 13.63
CA MET A 688 24.60 9.98 13.97
C MET A 688 23.74 10.26 12.75
N LYS A 689 22.43 10.46 12.92
CA LYS A 689 21.57 10.87 11.79
C LYS A 689 21.89 12.31 11.39
N GLY A 690 22.09 12.54 10.10
CA GLY A 690 22.40 13.84 9.52
C GLY A 690 21.82 14.01 8.13
N ASN A 691 22.04 15.17 7.55
CA ASN A 691 21.64 15.50 6.19
C ASN A 691 22.85 15.37 5.26
N ASN A 692 22.97 14.25 4.58
CA ASN A 692 24.09 14.02 3.68
C ASN A 692 23.71 12.99 2.62
N GLY A 693 23.94 13.32 1.37
CA GLY A 693 23.63 12.47 0.22
C GLY A 693 22.64 13.10 -0.75
N THR A 694 22.70 12.62 -1.98
CA THR A 694 21.88 13.12 -3.09
C THR A 694 21.39 11.96 -3.95
N LEU A 695 20.08 11.95 -4.23
CA LEU A 695 19.42 10.99 -5.11
C LEU A 695 18.77 11.74 -6.28
N ARG A 696 18.89 11.19 -7.49
CA ARG A 696 18.24 11.72 -8.68
C ARG A 696 17.33 10.66 -9.30
N ASN A 697 16.10 11.06 -9.66
CA ASN A 697 15.17 10.31 -10.49
C ASN A 697 14.93 11.08 -11.80
N ARG A 698 15.09 10.44 -12.94
CA ARG A 698 14.75 10.96 -14.27
C ARG A 698 13.77 10.03 -14.93
N GLY A 699 12.80 10.57 -15.65
CA GLY A 699 11.85 9.71 -16.32
C GLY A 699 11.05 10.39 -17.42
N ILE A 700 10.38 9.51 -18.15
CA ILE A 700 9.34 9.85 -19.12
C ILE A 700 8.08 9.08 -18.77
N GLU A 701 6.95 9.75 -18.81
CA GLU A 701 5.65 9.15 -18.55
C GLU A 701 4.63 9.65 -19.59
N GLY A 702 3.68 8.77 -19.94
CA GLY A 702 2.67 9.14 -20.91
C GLY A 702 1.40 8.32 -20.76
N SER A 703 0.32 8.89 -21.28
CA SER A 703 -0.96 8.20 -21.42
C SER A 703 -1.58 8.47 -22.77
N LEU A 704 -2.31 7.50 -23.30
CA LEU A 704 -3.00 7.57 -24.57
C LEU A 704 -4.38 6.94 -24.41
N ARG A 705 -5.41 7.60 -24.94
CA ARG A 705 -6.76 7.06 -25.07
C ARG A 705 -7.23 7.26 -26.52
N TYR A 706 -7.63 6.19 -27.16
CA TYR A 706 -8.16 6.19 -28.51
C TYR A 706 -9.61 5.68 -28.50
N THR A 707 -10.54 6.50 -29.00
CA THR A 707 -11.98 6.19 -29.07
C THR A 707 -12.39 6.23 -30.55
N PRO A 708 -12.15 5.12 -31.33
CA PRO A 708 -12.45 5.09 -32.75
C PRO A 708 -13.95 5.23 -33.02
N PHE A 709 -14.76 4.64 -32.15
CA PHE A 709 -16.22 4.63 -32.29
C PHE A 709 -16.89 5.24 -31.06
N ASN A 710 -17.78 6.18 -31.27
CA ASN A 710 -18.66 6.81 -30.27
C ASN A 710 -19.98 7.18 -30.99
N ASP A 711 -20.68 6.11 -31.42
CA ASP A 711 -21.91 6.22 -32.20
C ASP A 711 -23.12 6.14 -31.25
N ARG A 712 -23.77 7.30 -31.08
CA ARG A 712 -24.95 7.43 -30.20
C ARG A 712 -26.20 6.81 -30.81
N GLU A 713 -26.33 6.76 -32.14
CA GLU A 713 -27.50 6.20 -32.80
C GLU A 713 -27.49 4.66 -32.68
N ARG A 714 -26.32 4.04 -32.85
CA ARG A 714 -26.14 2.62 -32.68
C ARG A 714 -25.93 2.19 -31.22
N ASN A 715 -25.86 3.15 -30.28
CA ASN A 715 -25.49 2.91 -28.89
C ASN A 715 -24.22 2.07 -28.78
N PHE A 716 -23.19 2.44 -29.57
CA PHE A 716 -21.90 1.74 -29.60
C PHE A 716 -20.75 2.68 -29.33
N LYS A 717 -19.96 2.32 -28.29
CA LYS A 717 -18.72 3.03 -27.96
C LYS A 717 -17.60 2.00 -27.76
N LEU A 718 -16.44 2.30 -28.35
CA LEU A 718 -15.22 1.56 -28.15
C LEU A 718 -14.11 2.52 -27.79
N SER A 719 -13.41 2.25 -26.68
CA SER A 719 -12.22 3.02 -26.27
C SER A 719 -11.11 2.06 -25.88
N VAL A 720 -9.89 2.35 -26.33
CA VAL A 720 -8.67 1.68 -25.90
C VAL A 720 -7.79 2.71 -25.19
N PHE A 721 -7.17 2.34 -24.09
CA PHE A 721 -6.26 3.22 -23.38
C PHE A 721 -4.99 2.49 -22.96
N ALA A 722 -3.90 3.25 -22.88
CA ALA A 722 -2.63 2.79 -22.36
C ALA A 722 -1.93 3.91 -21.62
N ASN A 723 -1.16 3.55 -20.60
CA ASN A 723 -0.22 4.46 -19.96
C ASN A 723 1.07 3.71 -19.63
N MET A 724 2.17 4.43 -19.61
CA MET A 724 3.48 3.89 -19.28
C MET A 724 4.34 4.97 -18.62
N ALA A 725 5.19 4.56 -17.71
CA ALA A 725 6.26 5.36 -17.14
C ALA A 725 7.57 4.59 -17.16
N TYR A 726 8.64 5.30 -17.48
CA TYR A 726 10.01 4.88 -17.24
C TYR A 726 10.64 5.80 -16.22
N ASN A 727 11.23 5.24 -15.15
CA ASN A 727 11.97 5.99 -14.14
C ASN A 727 13.33 5.36 -13.88
N GLN A 728 14.37 6.17 -13.92
CA GLN A 728 15.74 5.79 -13.58
C GLN A 728 16.18 6.52 -12.32
N SER A 729 16.43 5.78 -11.24
CA SER A 729 17.07 6.31 -10.04
C SER A 729 18.59 6.23 -10.16
N LYS A 730 19.31 7.23 -9.65
CA LYS A 730 20.76 7.25 -9.55
C LYS A 730 21.22 7.95 -8.29
N ILE A 731 22.06 7.28 -7.52
CA ILE A 731 22.70 7.85 -6.34
C ILE A 731 23.82 8.78 -6.83
N MET A 732 23.79 10.02 -6.41
CA MET A 732 24.75 11.05 -6.85
C MET A 732 25.82 11.34 -5.79
N ALA A 733 25.47 11.19 -4.49
CA ALA A 733 26.40 11.35 -3.38
C ALA A 733 25.92 10.55 -2.16
N LEU A 734 26.83 9.99 -1.39
CA LEU A 734 26.62 9.37 -0.07
C LEU A 734 27.74 9.83 0.87
N PRO A 735 27.50 9.84 2.20
CA PRO A 735 28.55 10.12 3.19
C PRO A 735 29.60 9.00 3.24
N GLU A 736 29.15 7.76 3.08
CA GLU A 736 29.96 6.55 3.02
C GLU A 736 29.22 5.50 2.22
N GLU A 737 29.95 4.63 1.50
CA GLU A 737 29.41 3.48 0.82
C GLU A 737 29.61 2.23 1.67
N ASP A 738 28.52 1.66 2.18
CA ASP A 738 28.56 0.36 2.84
C ASP A 738 28.25 -0.73 1.82
N LEU A 739 29.28 -1.47 1.44
CA LEU A 739 29.24 -2.59 0.49
C LEU A 739 29.31 -3.95 1.20
N SER A 740 28.94 -4.03 2.46
CA SER A 740 28.99 -5.27 3.25
C SER A 740 27.81 -6.22 2.98
N ASP A 741 26.67 -5.68 2.61
CA ASP A 741 25.43 -6.44 2.37
C ASP A 741 25.27 -6.91 0.90
N ASP A 742 24.27 -7.75 0.65
CA ASP A 742 23.91 -8.26 -0.68
C ASP A 742 23.09 -7.24 -1.49
N ILE A 743 22.50 -6.23 -0.83
CA ILE A 743 21.78 -5.11 -1.43
C ILE A 743 22.38 -3.82 -0.91
N VAL A 744 22.95 -3.04 -1.80
CA VAL A 744 23.75 -1.87 -1.44
C VAL A 744 23.32 -0.62 -2.19
N ASN A 745 23.73 0.51 -1.65
CA ASN A 745 23.64 1.80 -2.29
C ASN A 745 25.06 2.29 -2.60
N ALA A 746 25.39 2.41 -3.88
CA ALA A 746 26.69 2.90 -4.34
C ALA A 746 26.53 4.13 -5.22
N VAL A 747 27.46 5.08 -5.11
CA VAL A 747 27.48 6.31 -5.93
C VAL A 747 27.60 5.94 -7.42
N GLY A 748 26.78 6.56 -8.24
CA GLY A 748 26.73 6.27 -9.67
C GLY A 748 25.79 5.13 -10.05
N GLY A 749 25.40 4.28 -9.09
CA GLY A 749 24.49 3.14 -9.27
C GLY A 749 23.01 3.47 -9.03
N PRO A 750 22.11 2.52 -9.32
CA PRO A 750 20.69 2.63 -8.95
C PRO A 750 20.51 2.42 -7.46
N LEU A 751 19.35 2.88 -6.95
CA LEU A 751 18.94 2.67 -5.56
C LEU A 751 18.70 1.18 -5.30
N LEU A 752 19.23 0.65 -4.17
CA LEU A 752 19.11 -0.74 -3.75
C LEU A 752 19.51 -1.73 -4.86
N GLN A 753 20.75 -1.66 -5.30
CA GLN A 753 21.29 -2.60 -6.27
C GLN A 753 21.84 -3.84 -5.59
N TRP A 754 21.77 -4.95 -6.32
CA TRP A 754 22.34 -6.22 -5.89
C TRP A 754 23.86 -6.25 -6.06
N GLN A 755 24.56 -6.77 -5.02
CA GLN A 755 25.98 -7.05 -4.99
C GLN A 755 26.19 -8.54 -4.69
N LEU A 756 26.48 -9.32 -5.70
CA LEU A 756 26.47 -10.79 -5.62
C LEU A 756 27.67 -11.40 -6.31
N TYR A 757 27.97 -12.66 -5.97
CA TYR A 757 28.88 -13.48 -6.76
C TYR A 757 28.26 -13.78 -8.12
N SER A 758 29.05 -13.68 -9.19
CA SER A 758 28.63 -14.09 -10.53
C SER A 758 28.73 -15.61 -10.64
N TYR A 759 27.59 -16.29 -10.75
CA TYR A 759 27.52 -17.75 -10.92
C TYR A 759 27.91 -18.16 -12.34
N VAL A 760 28.79 -19.16 -12.48
CA VAL A 760 29.32 -19.63 -13.76
C VAL A 760 28.78 -20.99 -14.16
N GLY A 761 28.55 -21.89 -13.21
CA GLY A 761 28.09 -23.23 -13.49
C GLY A 761 28.47 -24.23 -12.39
N VAL A 762 28.44 -25.52 -12.74
CA VAL A 762 28.83 -26.65 -11.89
C VAL A 762 30.17 -27.22 -12.42
N ASN A 763 31.10 -27.50 -11.51
CA ASN A 763 32.34 -28.15 -11.86
C ASN A 763 32.06 -29.61 -12.28
N PRO A 764 32.32 -29.99 -13.56
CA PRO A 764 32.03 -31.34 -14.04
C PRO A 764 32.87 -32.44 -13.38
N ALA A 765 33.96 -32.07 -12.70
CA ALA A 765 34.85 -33.03 -12.04
C ALA A 765 34.33 -33.48 -10.66
N ASN A 766 33.65 -32.62 -9.91
CA ASN A 766 33.29 -32.88 -8.53
C ASN A 766 31.87 -32.45 -8.13
N GLY A 767 31.17 -31.71 -8.99
CA GLY A 767 29.80 -31.22 -8.74
C GLY A 767 29.69 -30.01 -7.83
N ASN A 768 30.78 -29.35 -7.44
CA ASN A 768 30.77 -28.09 -6.73
C ASN A 768 30.38 -26.93 -7.64
N PHE A 769 29.89 -25.83 -7.04
CA PHE A 769 29.50 -24.64 -7.79
C PHE A 769 30.72 -23.78 -8.13
N LEU A 770 30.70 -23.19 -9.31
CA LEU A 770 31.73 -22.28 -9.82
C LEU A 770 31.21 -20.85 -9.84
N PHE A 771 32.08 -19.93 -9.42
CA PHE A 771 31.81 -18.50 -9.38
C PHE A 771 32.95 -17.77 -10.11
N ARG A 772 32.71 -16.55 -10.56
CA ARG A 772 33.73 -15.70 -11.18
C ARG A 772 34.46 -14.95 -10.07
N ASP A 773 35.79 -15.00 -10.08
CA ASP A 773 36.64 -14.16 -9.25
C ASP A 773 36.84 -12.76 -9.89
N LYS A 774 37.45 -11.82 -9.17
CA LYS A 774 37.75 -10.47 -9.65
C LYS A 774 38.64 -10.40 -10.89
N ASN A 775 39.38 -11.48 -11.21
CA ASN A 775 40.22 -11.59 -12.37
C ASN A 775 39.52 -12.24 -13.58
N GLY A 776 38.24 -12.64 -13.41
CA GLY A 776 37.43 -13.28 -14.45
C GLY A 776 37.56 -14.81 -14.50
N ASN A 777 38.31 -15.45 -13.59
CA ASN A 777 38.49 -16.89 -13.57
C ASN A 777 37.36 -17.59 -12.79
N ALA A 778 37.12 -18.87 -13.14
CA ALA A 778 36.18 -19.70 -12.39
C ALA A 778 36.82 -20.23 -11.10
N THR A 779 36.14 -20.09 -9.95
CA THR A 779 36.61 -20.56 -8.65
C THR A 779 35.47 -21.22 -7.86
N GLU A 780 35.79 -22.24 -7.04
CA GLU A 780 34.85 -22.85 -6.10
C GLU A 780 34.78 -22.09 -4.74
N THR A 781 35.74 -21.20 -4.49
CA THR A 781 35.96 -20.52 -3.21
C THR A 781 36.10 -19.00 -3.40
N PRO A 782 35.06 -18.31 -3.87
CA PRO A 782 35.11 -16.86 -4.02
C PRO A 782 35.26 -16.18 -2.67
N THR A 783 35.92 -15.04 -2.63
CA THR A 783 36.09 -14.15 -1.48
C THR A 783 35.05 -13.04 -1.48
N ALA A 784 34.86 -12.33 -0.36
CA ALA A 784 33.95 -11.20 -0.31
C ALA A 784 34.24 -10.11 -1.36
N GLY A 785 35.54 -9.97 -1.76
CA GLY A 785 35.97 -9.02 -2.78
C GLY A 785 35.61 -9.41 -4.24
N ASP A 786 35.08 -10.62 -4.45
CA ASP A 786 34.68 -11.11 -5.78
C ASP A 786 33.16 -10.85 -6.03
N ARG A 787 32.46 -10.24 -5.06
CA ARG A 787 31.06 -9.82 -5.27
C ARG A 787 31.01 -8.59 -6.18
N GLU A 788 30.21 -8.64 -7.22
CA GLU A 788 30.08 -7.59 -8.23
C GLU A 788 28.82 -6.73 -8.01
N LEU A 789 28.95 -5.41 -8.21
CA LEU A 789 27.80 -4.51 -8.33
C LEU A 789 27.09 -4.78 -9.64
N THR A 790 25.95 -5.44 -9.59
CA THR A 790 25.26 -5.98 -10.77
C THR A 790 24.52 -4.91 -11.60
N GLY A 791 24.32 -3.71 -11.06
CA GLY A 791 23.44 -2.69 -11.64
C GLY A 791 21.95 -3.07 -11.64
N LYS A 792 21.60 -4.29 -11.18
CA LYS A 792 20.23 -4.79 -11.06
C LYS A 792 19.63 -4.27 -9.76
N THR A 793 18.41 -3.70 -9.80
CA THR A 793 17.76 -3.08 -8.65
C THR A 793 16.45 -3.79 -8.29
N VAL A 794 16.05 -3.65 -7.05
CA VAL A 794 14.76 -4.12 -6.54
C VAL A 794 13.57 -3.40 -7.21
N TYR A 795 13.77 -2.15 -7.65
CA TYR A 795 12.70 -1.32 -8.22
C TYR A 795 12.58 -1.52 -9.73
N ALA A 796 11.35 -1.78 -10.19
CA ALA A 796 11.04 -1.88 -11.60
C ALA A 796 11.06 -0.48 -12.25
N PRO A 797 11.92 -0.21 -13.25
CA PRO A 797 11.97 1.08 -13.94
C PRO A 797 10.78 1.30 -14.88
N TYR A 798 10.16 0.25 -15.41
CA TYR A 798 9.01 0.33 -16.30
C TYR A 798 7.75 -0.08 -15.56
N THR A 799 6.73 0.79 -15.56
CA THR A 799 5.43 0.52 -14.96
C THR A 799 4.32 1.11 -15.83
N GLY A 800 3.15 0.51 -15.79
CA GLY A 800 2.01 1.05 -16.53
C GLY A 800 0.80 0.14 -16.55
N GLY A 801 -0.13 0.48 -17.44
CA GLY A 801 -1.31 -0.31 -17.69
C GLY A 801 -1.97 0.03 -19.02
N PHE A 802 -2.81 -0.87 -19.48
CA PHE A 802 -3.62 -0.68 -20.69
C PHE A 802 -4.96 -1.40 -20.53
N GLY A 803 -5.92 -1.03 -21.35
CA GLY A 803 -7.23 -1.63 -21.25
C GLY A 803 -8.16 -1.25 -22.38
N LEU A 804 -9.36 -1.80 -22.30
CA LEU A 804 -10.41 -1.70 -23.29
C LEU A 804 -11.73 -1.42 -22.58
N ASP A 805 -12.49 -0.44 -23.10
CA ASP A 805 -13.87 -0.13 -22.69
C ASP A 805 -14.78 -0.27 -23.91
N VAL A 806 -15.82 -1.12 -23.83
CA VAL A 806 -16.84 -1.32 -24.85
C VAL A 806 -18.21 -1.12 -24.23
N ASP A 807 -19.05 -0.31 -24.86
CA ASP A 807 -20.47 -0.18 -24.53
C ASP A 807 -21.28 -0.49 -25.81
N TYR A 808 -22.26 -1.41 -25.71
CA TYR A 808 -23.15 -1.76 -26.82
C TYR A 808 -24.55 -2.08 -26.33
N LYS A 809 -25.53 -1.24 -26.67
CA LYS A 809 -26.97 -1.43 -26.37
C LYS A 809 -27.24 -1.85 -24.91
N GLY A 810 -26.56 -1.23 -23.95
CA GLY A 810 -26.68 -1.52 -22.52
C GLY A 810 -25.71 -2.56 -22.00
N PHE A 811 -25.14 -3.43 -22.83
CA PHE A 811 -24.02 -4.27 -22.44
C PHE A 811 -22.74 -3.44 -22.37
N TYR A 812 -21.89 -3.70 -21.37
CA TYR A 812 -20.58 -3.11 -21.30
C TYR A 812 -19.53 -4.14 -20.91
N LEU A 813 -18.34 -3.93 -21.44
CA LEU A 813 -17.13 -4.68 -21.07
C LEU A 813 -16.05 -3.65 -20.74
N THR A 814 -15.42 -3.79 -19.58
CA THR A 814 -14.23 -3.04 -19.22
C THR A 814 -13.10 -3.98 -18.86
N SER A 815 -11.87 -3.66 -19.26
CA SER A 815 -10.70 -4.42 -18.86
C SER A 815 -9.56 -3.50 -18.48
N LEU A 816 -8.75 -3.93 -17.52
CA LEU A 816 -7.54 -3.24 -17.09
C LEU A 816 -6.41 -4.25 -16.90
N PHE A 817 -5.34 -4.05 -17.64
CA PHE A 817 -4.08 -4.74 -17.45
C PHE A 817 -3.10 -3.82 -16.73
N SER A 818 -2.33 -4.36 -15.81
CA SER A 818 -1.19 -3.68 -15.22
C SER A 818 0.10 -4.44 -15.52
N PHE A 819 1.22 -3.73 -15.66
CA PHE A 819 2.52 -4.34 -15.87
C PHE A 819 3.62 -3.60 -15.12
N GLN A 820 4.67 -4.35 -14.80
CA GLN A 820 5.97 -3.80 -14.42
C GLN A 820 7.08 -4.64 -15.05
N ALA A 821 8.25 -4.02 -15.31
CA ALA A 821 9.41 -4.72 -15.86
C ALA A 821 10.72 -4.09 -15.39
N GLY A 822 11.76 -4.93 -15.30
CA GLY A 822 13.14 -4.54 -14.96
C GLY A 822 13.46 -4.55 -13.47
N GLY A 823 12.54 -4.96 -12.60
CA GLY A 823 12.81 -5.20 -11.18
C GLY A 823 13.40 -6.60 -10.94
N TRP A 824 14.24 -6.72 -9.91
CA TRP A 824 14.90 -7.97 -9.55
C TRP A 824 14.70 -8.29 -8.08
N SER A 825 14.44 -9.55 -7.77
CA SER A 825 14.35 -10.09 -6.42
C SER A 825 15.08 -11.40 -6.31
N TYR A 826 15.62 -11.67 -5.14
CA TYR A 826 16.25 -12.94 -4.85
C TYR A 826 15.18 -13.98 -4.47
N ASP A 827 15.15 -15.11 -5.18
CA ASP A 827 14.20 -16.20 -4.94
C ASP A 827 14.71 -17.13 -3.84
N ASN A 828 14.71 -16.62 -2.60
CA ASN A 828 15.18 -17.36 -1.42
C ASN A 828 14.44 -18.68 -1.22
N LEU A 829 13.15 -18.73 -1.58
CA LEU A 829 12.39 -19.96 -1.43
C LEU A 829 12.93 -21.03 -2.38
N ASN A 830 13.21 -20.69 -3.65
CA ASN A 830 13.83 -21.63 -4.58
C ASN A 830 15.22 -22.09 -4.11
N TYR A 831 16.01 -21.16 -3.55
CA TYR A 831 17.30 -21.52 -2.93
C TYR A 831 17.10 -22.54 -1.81
N TRP A 832 16.20 -22.32 -0.85
CA TRP A 832 15.96 -23.24 0.28
C TRP A 832 15.37 -24.58 -0.13
N LEU A 833 14.47 -24.60 -1.14
CA LEU A 833 13.91 -25.84 -1.67
C LEU A 833 14.96 -26.72 -2.36
N ASN A 834 16.10 -26.13 -2.75
CA ASN A 834 17.19 -26.81 -3.45
C ASN A 834 18.44 -27.01 -2.58
N ASP A 835 18.42 -26.53 -1.33
CA ASP A 835 19.52 -26.71 -0.38
C ASP A 835 19.46 -28.09 0.28
N PRO A 836 20.45 -28.99 0.05
CA PRO A 836 20.47 -30.33 0.61
C PRO A 836 20.40 -30.37 2.14
N SER A 837 20.86 -29.32 2.83
CA SER A 837 20.79 -29.23 4.30
C SER A 837 19.37 -29.15 4.84
N TYR A 838 18.41 -28.76 4.02
CA TYR A 838 16.99 -28.63 4.37
C TYR A 838 16.10 -29.77 3.85
N PHE A 839 16.59 -30.74 3.08
CA PHE A 839 15.76 -31.81 2.51
C PHE A 839 15.12 -32.74 3.56
N HIS A 840 15.58 -32.71 4.80
CA HIS A 840 14.93 -33.39 5.92
C HIS A 840 13.67 -32.63 6.40
N ARG A 841 13.43 -31.39 5.97
CA ARG A 841 12.29 -30.52 6.40
C ARG A 841 11.44 -30.04 5.24
N TYR A 842 12.09 -29.54 4.15
CA TYR A 842 11.42 -28.93 3.00
C TYR A 842 11.17 -29.93 1.90
N ASN A 843 10.17 -29.65 1.09
CA ASN A 843 9.90 -30.40 -0.13
C ASN A 843 10.83 -29.89 -1.22
N PRO A 844 11.85 -30.66 -1.65
CA PRO A 844 12.76 -30.21 -2.71
C PRO A 844 12.04 -30.02 -4.05
N THR A 845 12.65 -29.26 -4.95
CA THR A 845 12.15 -29.22 -6.33
C THR A 845 12.59 -30.50 -7.07
N ARG A 846 11.79 -30.88 -8.09
CA ARG A 846 12.08 -32.07 -8.92
C ARG A 846 13.40 -31.94 -9.69
N GLU A 847 13.88 -30.69 -9.93
CA GLU A 847 15.18 -30.48 -10.59
C GLU A 847 16.34 -31.14 -9.84
N MET A 848 16.21 -31.37 -8.50
CA MET A 848 17.23 -32.05 -7.68
C MET A 848 17.46 -33.53 -8.06
N LEU A 849 16.52 -34.16 -8.77
CA LEU A 849 16.73 -35.49 -9.38
C LEU A 849 17.83 -35.46 -10.46
N ASN A 850 18.08 -34.28 -11.03
CA ASN A 850 19.09 -34.04 -12.08
C ASN A 850 20.45 -33.60 -11.50
N ALA A 851 20.63 -33.74 -10.19
CA ALA A 851 21.89 -33.37 -9.53
C ALA A 851 23.11 -34.07 -10.17
N TRP A 852 24.23 -33.38 -10.10
CA TRP A 852 25.50 -33.90 -10.57
C TRP A 852 25.84 -35.24 -9.91
N ARG A 853 26.28 -36.19 -10.74
CA ARG A 853 26.83 -37.50 -10.38
C ARG A 853 27.92 -37.87 -11.39
N PRO A 854 28.77 -38.82 -11.08
CA PRO A 854 29.80 -39.25 -12.04
C PRO A 854 29.27 -39.73 -13.43
N ASP A 855 28.02 -40.19 -13.45
CA ASP A 855 27.28 -40.59 -14.67
C ASP A 855 26.39 -39.47 -15.23
N ASN A 856 26.31 -38.30 -14.57
CA ASN A 856 25.57 -37.12 -15.01
C ASN A 856 26.34 -35.82 -14.70
N THR A 857 27.42 -35.57 -15.49
CA THR A 857 28.32 -34.44 -15.26
C THR A 857 27.89 -33.16 -16.01
N ASN A 858 26.98 -33.26 -16.99
CA ASN A 858 26.46 -32.13 -17.78
C ASN A 858 25.15 -31.65 -17.23
N THR A 859 25.22 -30.99 -16.08
CA THR A 859 24.04 -30.45 -15.38
C THR A 859 24.35 -29.12 -14.68
N ASP A 860 23.34 -28.25 -14.56
CA ASP A 860 23.42 -26.99 -13.79
C ASP A 860 23.00 -27.17 -12.29
N VAL A 861 22.68 -28.39 -11.90
CA VAL A 861 22.37 -28.78 -10.53
C VAL A 861 23.59 -29.42 -9.89
N GLY A 862 24.16 -28.76 -8.89
CA GLY A 862 25.35 -29.26 -8.19
C GLY A 862 25.12 -30.61 -7.52
N SER A 863 26.21 -31.22 -7.08
CA SER A 863 26.14 -32.44 -6.28
C SER A 863 25.28 -32.22 -5.03
N LEU A 864 24.42 -33.18 -4.68
CA LEU A 864 23.66 -33.15 -3.42
C LEU A 864 24.57 -33.16 -2.17
N LYS A 865 25.87 -33.34 -2.35
CA LYS A 865 26.92 -33.29 -1.33
C LYS A 865 27.94 -32.18 -1.55
N ALA A 866 27.62 -31.18 -2.43
CA ALA A 866 28.51 -30.06 -2.71
C ALA A 866 28.86 -29.29 -1.43
N GLY A 867 30.17 -29.10 -1.16
CA GLY A 867 30.63 -28.44 0.07
C GLY A 867 30.45 -26.94 0.08
N ASN A 868 30.15 -26.32 -1.08
CA ASN A 868 30.05 -24.88 -1.24
C ASN A 868 28.63 -24.40 -1.59
N PHE A 869 27.58 -25.21 -1.30
CA PHE A 869 26.19 -24.84 -1.57
C PHE A 869 25.80 -23.50 -0.92
N GLY A 870 26.25 -23.24 0.31
CA GLY A 870 25.95 -22.01 1.04
C GLY A 870 26.41 -20.72 0.36
N LEU A 871 27.37 -20.77 -0.58
CA LEU A 871 27.80 -19.61 -1.36
C LEU A 871 26.74 -19.14 -2.38
N LEU A 872 25.81 -20.04 -2.75
CA LEU A 872 24.71 -19.69 -3.64
C LEU A 872 23.78 -18.65 -3.04
N ASP A 873 23.66 -18.58 -1.70
CA ASP A 873 22.83 -17.56 -1.02
C ASP A 873 23.27 -16.13 -1.35
N LYS A 874 24.54 -15.96 -1.70
CA LYS A 874 25.14 -14.67 -2.08
C LYS A 874 25.49 -14.58 -3.57
N SER A 875 24.90 -15.42 -4.41
CA SER A 875 25.16 -15.45 -5.86
C SER A 875 23.94 -15.04 -6.66
N ASP A 876 24.15 -14.71 -7.94
CA ASP A 876 23.07 -14.34 -8.84
C ASP A 876 22.32 -15.55 -9.45
N LYS A 877 22.66 -16.80 -9.05
CA LYS A 877 21.98 -18.02 -9.52
C LYS A 877 20.48 -17.98 -9.28
N TYR A 878 20.03 -17.46 -8.12
CA TYR A 878 18.62 -17.35 -7.76
C TYR A 878 18.06 -15.92 -7.86
N LEU A 879 18.82 -14.99 -8.43
CA LEU A 879 18.33 -13.64 -8.73
C LEU A 879 17.38 -13.68 -9.93
N ARG A 880 16.15 -13.27 -9.77
CA ARG A 880 15.07 -13.38 -10.77
C ARG A 880 14.42 -12.05 -11.05
N LYS A 881 13.95 -11.87 -12.30
CA LYS A 881 13.10 -10.75 -12.67
C LYS A 881 11.71 -10.89 -12.03
N THR A 882 11.17 -9.78 -11.51
CA THR A 882 9.80 -9.67 -11.02
C THR A 882 8.84 -9.10 -12.08
N ASP A 883 9.22 -9.21 -13.34
CA ASP A 883 8.42 -8.73 -14.47
C ASP A 883 7.08 -9.45 -14.55
N TYR A 884 6.03 -8.69 -14.81
CA TYR A 884 4.71 -9.28 -15.07
C TYR A 884 3.83 -8.39 -15.96
N ILE A 885 2.87 -9.04 -16.62
CA ILE A 885 1.64 -8.45 -17.13
C ILE A 885 0.49 -9.17 -16.43
N LYS A 886 -0.42 -8.41 -15.83
CA LYS A 886 -1.54 -8.96 -15.04
C LYS A 886 -2.86 -8.41 -15.57
N LEU A 887 -3.82 -9.31 -15.90
CA LEU A 887 -5.22 -8.91 -16.08
C LEU A 887 -5.80 -8.58 -14.71
N LYS A 888 -5.71 -7.28 -14.37
CA LYS A 888 -6.05 -6.75 -13.05
C LYS A 888 -7.55 -6.78 -12.80
N ASN A 889 -8.32 -6.42 -13.83
CA ASN A 889 -9.77 -6.44 -13.77
C ASN A 889 -10.36 -6.69 -15.16
N ILE A 890 -11.42 -7.49 -15.20
CA ILE A 890 -12.35 -7.58 -16.33
C ILE A 890 -13.76 -7.59 -15.78
N THR A 891 -14.62 -6.72 -16.31
CA THR A 891 -16.03 -6.61 -15.92
C THR A 891 -16.91 -6.67 -17.14
N ILE A 892 -17.90 -7.55 -17.12
CA ILE A 892 -18.96 -7.66 -18.11
C ILE A 892 -20.27 -7.37 -17.40
N GLY A 893 -21.08 -6.45 -17.91
CA GLY A 893 -22.34 -6.12 -17.28
C GLY A 893 -23.39 -5.63 -18.25
N TYR A 894 -24.60 -5.50 -17.73
CA TYR A 894 -25.76 -5.03 -18.47
C TYR A 894 -26.50 -3.95 -17.67
N ASN A 895 -26.70 -2.80 -18.30
CA ASN A 895 -27.58 -1.74 -17.81
C ASN A 895 -28.97 -2.02 -18.37
N VAL A 896 -29.91 -2.41 -17.55
CA VAL A 896 -31.26 -2.76 -17.94
C VAL A 896 -31.95 -1.56 -18.58
N ASN A 897 -32.61 -1.78 -19.74
CA ASN A 897 -33.33 -0.72 -20.44
C ASN A 897 -34.41 -0.13 -19.53
N LYS A 898 -34.47 1.22 -19.49
CA LYS A 898 -35.50 1.95 -18.72
C LYS A 898 -36.93 1.59 -19.05
N GLU A 899 -37.19 1.21 -20.27
CA GLU A 899 -38.53 0.76 -20.70
C GLU A 899 -38.98 -0.50 -19.96
N LEU A 900 -38.06 -1.43 -19.68
CA LEU A 900 -38.34 -2.64 -18.90
C LEU A 900 -38.58 -2.36 -17.40
N LEU A 901 -38.13 -1.21 -16.93
CA LEU A 901 -38.28 -0.77 -15.54
C LEU A 901 -39.46 0.18 -15.31
N ARG A 902 -40.21 0.53 -16.37
CA ARG A 902 -41.22 1.59 -16.36
C ARG A 902 -42.32 1.39 -15.31
N ASP A 903 -42.71 0.15 -15.08
CA ASP A 903 -43.77 -0.21 -14.15
C ASP A 903 -43.27 -0.54 -12.73
N LEU A 904 -41.95 -0.42 -12.50
CA LEU A 904 -41.31 -0.67 -11.24
C LEU A 904 -40.84 0.66 -10.61
N PRO A 905 -40.81 0.77 -9.28
CA PRO A 905 -40.25 1.94 -8.60
C PRO A 905 -38.71 2.01 -8.71
N ILE A 906 -38.16 1.51 -9.82
CA ILE A 906 -36.69 1.39 -10.07
C ILE A 906 -36.33 2.31 -11.24
N ARG A 907 -35.43 3.24 -11.02
CA ARG A 907 -34.92 4.18 -12.04
C ARG A 907 -33.79 3.58 -12.89
N SER A 908 -32.95 2.78 -12.26
CA SER A 908 -31.87 2.06 -12.95
C SER A 908 -31.56 0.75 -12.24
N LEU A 909 -31.24 -0.24 -13.06
CA LEU A 909 -30.79 -1.56 -12.63
C LEU A 909 -29.58 -1.96 -13.48
N LYS A 910 -28.48 -2.28 -12.81
CA LYS A 910 -27.24 -2.74 -13.42
C LYS A 910 -26.83 -4.06 -12.78
N VAL A 911 -26.55 -5.07 -13.60
CA VAL A 911 -26.02 -6.36 -13.16
C VAL A 911 -24.67 -6.58 -13.84
N TYR A 912 -23.70 -7.11 -13.10
CA TYR A 912 -22.38 -7.35 -13.67
C TYR A 912 -21.67 -8.56 -13.04
N LEU A 913 -20.82 -9.16 -13.84
CA LEU A 913 -19.82 -10.15 -13.45
C LEU A 913 -18.44 -9.51 -13.57
N MET A 914 -17.60 -9.74 -12.57
CA MET A 914 -16.26 -9.20 -12.54
C MET A 914 -15.26 -10.28 -12.11
N ALA A 915 -14.08 -10.25 -12.70
CA ALA A 915 -12.95 -11.04 -12.23
C ALA A 915 -11.73 -10.13 -11.99
N GLU A 916 -11.04 -10.34 -10.87
CA GLU A 916 -9.83 -9.60 -10.50
C GLU A 916 -8.63 -10.54 -10.37
N ASN A 917 -7.45 -10.06 -10.82
CA ASN A 917 -6.19 -10.82 -10.82
C ASN A 917 -6.30 -12.18 -11.52
N LEU A 918 -7.11 -12.25 -12.59
CA LEU A 918 -7.52 -13.51 -13.23
C LEU A 918 -6.33 -14.27 -13.81
N VAL A 919 -5.43 -13.57 -14.51
CA VAL A 919 -4.24 -14.13 -15.13
C VAL A 919 -3.04 -13.22 -14.87
N THR A 920 -1.90 -13.83 -14.55
CA THR A 920 -0.60 -13.15 -14.43
C THR A 920 0.41 -13.87 -15.32
N TRP A 921 0.92 -13.17 -16.33
CA TRP A 921 2.04 -13.63 -17.16
C TRP A 921 3.33 -13.13 -16.52
N THR A 922 4.17 -14.03 -16.09
CA THR A 922 5.43 -13.73 -15.39
C THR A 922 6.39 -14.92 -15.45
N GLY A 923 7.68 -14.65 -15.40
CA GLY A 923 8.73 -15.65 -15.17
C GLY A 923 8.94 -16.01 -13.70
N TRP A 924 8.30 -15.28 -12.76
CA TRP A 924 8.39 -15.52 -11.33
C TRP A 924 7.78 -16.89 -10.96
N LYS A 925 8.46 -17.65 -10.10
CA LYS A 925 8.02 -19.00 -9.71
C LYS A 925 7.04 -19.01 -8.51
N GLY A 926 7.12 -18.00 -7.60
CA GLY A 926 6.23 -17.86 -6.46
C GLY A 926 4.77 -17.56 -6.82
N PHE A 927 3.92 -17.38 -5.81
CA PHE A 927 2.48 -17.17 -6.02
C PHE A 927 2.14 -15.91 -6.83
N ASP A 928 2.75 -14.78 -6.49
CA ASP A 928 2.48 -13.47 -7.11
C ASP A 928 3.76 -12.61 -7.10
N PRO A 929 4.20 -12.08 -8.24
CA PRO A 929 5.38 -11.21 -8.30
C PRO A 929 5.14 -9.81 -7.74
N GLU A 930 3.88 -9.35 -7.61
CA GLU A 930 3.55 -7.97 -7.25
C GLU A 930 3.96 -7.59 -5.82
N PRO A 931 3.64 -8.35 -4.75
CA PRO A 931 4.00 -7.99 -3.39
C PRO A 931 5.48 -8.29 -3.06
N VAL A 932 6.22 -8.86 -4.00
CA VAL A 932 7.63 -9.21 -3.82
C VAL A 932 8.49 -7.95 -3.71
N LYS A 933 9.39 -7.95 -2.73
CA LYS A 933 10.44 -6.95 -2.55
C LYS A 933 11.81 -7.58 -2.83
N ALA A 934 12.84 -7.18 -2.09
CA ALA A 934 14.19 -7.72 -2.23
C ALA A 934 14.22 -9.25 -2.04
N TYR A 935 13.50 -9.75 -1.05
CA TYR A 935 13.38 -11.19 -0.75
C TYR A 935 11.91 -11.59 -0.69
N SER A 936 11.56 -12.77 -1.22
CA SER A 936 10.18 -13.17 -1.46
C SER A 936 9.72 -14.34 -0.59
N ILE A 937 9.74 -14.19 0.71
CA ILE A 937 9.38 -15.31 1.59
C ILE A 937 8.04 -15.04 2.27
N GLY A 938 7.09 -15.96 2.10
CA GLY A 938 5.84 -16.02 2.85
C GLY A 938 4.94 -14.79 2.70
N VAL A 939 5.04 -14.05 1.61
CA VAL A 939 4.19 -12.88 1.35
C VAL A 939 2.78 -13.33 0.97
N TYR A 940 1.77 -12.75 1.59
CA TYR A 940 0.37 -13.03 1.28
C TYR A 940 0.04 -12.52 -0.13
N PRO A 941 -0.27 -13.42 -1.10
CA PRO A 941 -0.45 -13.04 -2.50
C PRO A 941 -1.82 -12.38 -2.72
N ASN A 942 -1.94 -11.63 -3.83
CA ASN A 942 -3.23 -11.16 -4.29
C ASN A 942 -4.06 -12.35 -4.80
N SER A 943 -5.25 -12.52 -4.23
CA SER A 943 -6.17 -13.60 -4.60
C SER A 943 -6.77 -13.37 -5.99
N ARG A 944 -7.13 -14.47 -6.67
CA ARG A 944 -8.04 -14.43 -7.81
C ARG A 944 -9.46 -14.31 -7.28
N THR A 945 -10.18 -13.27 -7.68
CA THR A 945 -11.53 -12.99 -7.15
C THR A 945 -12.54 -12.93 -8.30
N TYR A 946 -13.66 -13.59 -8.11
CA TYR A 946 -14.81 -13.58 -9.02
C TYR A 946 -15.99 -12.98 -8.27
N SER A 947 -16.63 -11.98 -8.85
CA SER A 947 -17.71 -11.22 -8.19
C SER A 947 -18.95 -11.16 -9.07
N LEU A 948 -20.10 -11.22 -8.41
CA LEU A 948 -21.41 -10.87 -8.96
C LEU A 948 -21.88 -9.59 -8.27
N GLY A 949 -22.27 -8.59 -9.05
CA GLY A 949 -22.74 -7.32 -8.51
C GLY A 949 -24.08 -6.88 -9.06
N LEU A 950 -24.81 -6.14 -8.22
CA LEU A 950 -26.10 -5.53 -8.49
C LEU A 950 -26.09 -4.09 -8.02
N ASN A 951 -26.46 -3.14 -8.90
CA ASN A 951 -26.72 -1.75 -8.51
C ASN A 951 -28.17 -1.40 -8.82
N LEU A 952 -28.88 -0.88 -7.84
CA LEU A 952 -30.27 -0.42 -7.92
C LEU A 952 -30.33 1.07 -7.59
N GLU A 953 -31.13 1.84 -8.34
CA GLU A 953 -31.48 3.22 -8.00
C GLU A 953 -33.02 3.38 -8.07
N PHE A 954 -33.58 3.94 -7.00
CA PHE A 954 -34.99 4.19 -6.81
C PHE A 954 -35.34 5.68 -6.98
#